data_f9f450c1b37976c7c8a98f8049feb0f5
#
_entry.id   f9f450c1b37976c7c8a98f8049feb0f5
#
_cell.length_a   1.000
_cell.length_b   1.000
_cell.length_c   1.000
_cell.angle_alpha   90.00
_cell.angle_beta   90.00
_cell.angle_gamma   90.00
#
_symmetry.space_group_name_H-M   'P 1'
#
loop_
_entity.id
_entity.type
_entity.pdbx_description
1 polymer ?
#
loop_
_entity_poly.entity_id
_entity_poly.type
_entity_poly.pdbx_seq_one_letter_code
_entity_poly.pdbx_strand_id
1 'polypeptide(L)'
;MQKNGKKLLAWMLAASMVFSFSMPTQAAKKKPALSKKKAVITVGKILTLKVKNISKKTKVTWKSKNKKIATVSKKGKVKAKKAGTTKITARFRYQGKKYVKTCKVTVKKKKTVVVTNAPTKVPTKAPTQKPAVTPTATPTQKPGTPTVTPTQKPVVTPTATPTQKPGVPTATPTQKPVTPTVTPTTEPAEPTATATNEPAGPTVTPTADPDEPTATPTAEPTRVPGTPIPVTDPTKALLLDFEDGTNQYVTGRQGEEELTVVEGGYNDNYCLKVSNRVKNWAGPTIDITHNVTDFTTYKIEAYVKQTTGSNKTINCMWESMDYAGAMAYTTVQNVVAPNGTWTKVDATVVAPGDVSKLSLYFEMANYSNDFYVDNISITEKHLDMDAVLAAPSLKEAYANRFPMGCAVYSYNLQNPEILSFIKHHYSTVTFADELKPENLLNEEATKASEDGMPVINTDVIDKCLSLAQENDLSVRFHTLVWYSQTPDWYFCKNYTPEYDGTGTAKKNITNLVDKETMLARIESYVKQVITYAETNYPGVVYAYDVVNEVIDSNGCKLRTVSSSLYGAIFTDDDNTYITKSFEYAREAEKAANSSAKLFYNDFVGLASPGQMKAVVKYLADAKDAGNIDGLGMQAHQTNLGVTDGDNIKNALKLFQQNGYEVQITELDFASKDNSEAGNETLAAAYQKFMNIILQRMDDTTAPVNVSNVTFWNLTDLDTWLNRFYSDGSTY
;
A
#
# COMPACT_ATOMS: atom_id res chain seq x y z
N MET A 1 16.69 23.28 26.52
CA MET A 1 16.22 22.37 25.48
C MET A 1 16.25 20.88 25.88
N GLN A 2 17.28 20.38 26.55
CA GLN A 2 17.36 18.95 26.97
C GLN A 2 16.27 18.47 27.95
N LYS A 3 15.68 19.33 28.78
CA LYS A 3 14.62 18.93 29.74
C LYS A 3 13.25 18.69 29.09
N ASN A 4 12.96 19.32 27.96
CA ASN A 4 11.66 19.19 27.28
C ASN A 4 11.59 17.96 26.35
N GLY A 5 12.71 17.53 25.78
CA GLY A 5 12.76 16.31 24.96
C GLY A 5 12.53 15.03 25.76
N LYS A 6 12.97 14.99 27.02
CA LYS A 6 12.79 13.82 27.90
C LYS A 6 11.32 13.56 28.29
N LYS A 7 10.55 14.64 28.46
CA LYS A 7 9.11 14.52 28.76
C LYS A 7 8.29 14.11 27.52
N LEU A 8 8.73 14.51 26.33
CA LEU A 8 8.01 14.28 25.07
C LEU A 8 7.95 12.79 24.69
N LEU A 9 9.08 12.09 24.79
CA LEU A 9 9.18 10.70 24.36
C LEU A 9 8.51 9.72 25.33
N ALA A 10 8.63 9.97 26.65
CA ALA A 10 7.96 9.18 27.67
C ALA A 10 6.42 9.25 27.59
N TRP A 11 5.88 10.41 27.18
CA TRP A 11 4.43 10.59 27.00
C TRP A 11 3.88 9.92 25.75
N MET A 12 4.69 9.72 24.70
CA MET A 12 4.24 9.11 23.45
C MET A 12 3.99 7.60 23.57
N LEU A 13 4.78 6.91 24.38
CA LEU A 13 4.56 5.49 24.66
C LEU A 13 3.45 5.27 25.70
N ALA A 14 3.29 6.19 26.65
CA ALA A 14 2.17 6.17 27.57
C ALA A 14 0.81 6.41 26.89
N ALA A 15 0.76 7.22 25.82
CA ALA A 15 -0.46 7.45 25.04
C ALA A 15 -0.90 6.23 24.22
N SER A 16 0.02 5.34 23.85
CA SER A 16 -0.26 4.08 23.16
C SER A 16 -0.81 2.99 24.08
N MET A 17 -0.71 3.13 25.41
CA MET A 17 -0.93 2.04 26.36
C MET A 17 -1.85 2.34 27.54
N VAL A 18 -2.39 3.57 27.69
CA VAL A 18 -3.31 3.87 28.80
C VAL A 18 -4.72 3.43 28.47
N PHE A 19 -5.01 2.16 28.69
CA PHE A 19 -6.33 1.68 29.02
C PHE A 19 -6.46 1.61 30.55
N SER A 20 -6.79 2.72 31.18
CA SER A 20 -7.19 2.72 32.59
C SER A 20 -8.35 3.67 32.80
N PHE A 21 -9.38 3.14 33.43
CA PHE A 21 -10.63 3.80 33.79
C PHE A 21 -10.38 5.13 34.52
N SER A 22 -10.96 6.21 33.98
CA SER A 22 -11.16 7.44 34.75
C SER A 22 -12.56 8.01 34.50
N MET A 23 -13.24 8.36 35.55
CA MET A 23 -14.58 8.93 35.60
C MET A 23 -14.67 10.27 34.86
N PRO A 24 -15.86 10.67 34.34
CA PRO A 24 -15.98 11.78 33.41
C PRO A 24 -15.87 13.13 34.14
N THR A 25 -14.88 13.92 33.83
CA THR A 25 -14.85 15.36 34.04
C THR A 25 -15.55 16.06 32.87
N GLN A 26 -16.39 17.03 33.20
CA GLN A 26 -17.26 17.75 32.28
C GLN A 26 -16.46 18.51 31.20
N ALA A 27 -16.38 17.92 30.00
CA ALA A 27 -15.62 18.45 28.88
C ALA A 27 -16.21 19.77 28.34
N ALA A 28 -15.35 20.74 28.03
CA ALA A 28 -15.73 22.01 27.43
C ALA A 28 -16.40 21.77 26.05
N LYS A 29 -17.64 22.26 25.87
CA LYS A 29 -18.45 22.04 24.66
C LYS A 29 -17.77 22.62 23.42
N LYS A 30 -17.31 21.79 22.49
CA LYS A 30 -16.67 22.20 21.23
C LYS A 30 -17.59 23.13 20.40
N LYS A 31 -17.02 24.20 19.81
CA LYS A 31 -17.78 25.17 18.99
C LYS A 31 -18.27 24.53 17.67
N PRO A 32 -19.48 24.88 17.16
CA PRO A 32 -19.98 24.38 15.87
C PRO A 32 -19.04 24.67 14.68
N ALA A 33 -18.74 23.65 13.87
CA ALA A 33 -17.85 23.75 12.72
C ALA A 33 -18.44 23.04 11.47
N LEU A 34 -17.95 23.36 10.26
CA LEU A 34 -18.24 22.57 9.06
C LEU A 34 -17.25 21.41 8.95
N SER A 35 -17.70 20.29 8.40
CA SER A 35 -16.85 19.14 8.10
C SER A 35 -15.68 19.47 7.16
N LYS A 36 -15.86 20.42 6.24
CA LYS A 36 -14.79 20.92 5.34
C LYS A 36 -14.91 22.46 5.19
N LYS A 37 -13.79 23.19 5.30
CA LYS A 37 -13.71 24.64 5.04
C LYS A 37 -13.45 24.95 3.56
N LYS A 38 -12.72 24.04 2.88
CA LYS A 38 -12.46 24.02 1.42
C LYS A 38 -12.76 22.61 0.91
N ALA A 39 -13.19 22.50 -0.34
CA ALA A 39 -13.38 21.20 -1.00
C ALA A 39 -13.17 21.35 -2.52
N VAL A 40 -12.56 20.34 -3.12
CA VAL A 40 -12.42 20.20 -4.58
C VAL A 40 -13.26 19.02 -5.00
N ILE A 41 -14.06 19.16 -6.05
CA ILE A 41 -14.87 18.07 -6.60
C ILE A 41 -14.95 18.20 -8.12
N THR A 42 -15.09 17.10 -8.84
CA THR A 42 -15.21 17.09 -10.30
C THR A 42 -16.67 17.27 -10.73
N VAL A 43 -16.90 17.85 -11.92
CA VAL A 43 -18.26 17.98 -12.50
C VAL A 43 -18.97 16.62 -12.51
N GLY A 44 -20.22 16.60 -12.02
CA GLY A 44 -21.04 15.38 -11.88
C GLY A 44 -20.95 14.72 -10.49
N LYS A 45 -19.85 14.81 -9.79
CA LYS A 45 -19.66 14.20 -8.46
C LYS A 45 -20.43 14.95 -7.35
N ILE A 46 -20.66 14.25 -6.24
CA ILE A 46 -21.41 14.77 -5.07
C ILE A 46 -20.48 14.76 -3.85
N LEU A 47 -20.52 15.83 -3.07
CA LEU A 47 -19.83 15.97 -1.78
C LEU A 47 -20.86 16.23 -0.68
N THR A 48 -20.76 15.54 0.44
CA THR A 48 -21.63 15.83 1.60
C THR A 48 -20.90 16.72 2.61
N LEU A 49 -21.48 17.87 2.89
CA LEU A 49 -21.05 18.77 3.96
C LEU A 49 -21.91 18.56 5.20
N LYS A 50 -21.28 18.36 6.36
CA LYS A 50 -21.96 18.23 7.65
C LYS A 50 -21.56 19.38 8.58
N VAL A 51 -22.42 19.77 9.50
CA VAL A 51 -22.08 20.65 10.62
C VAL A 51 -21.77 19.77 11.82
N LYS A 52 -20.53 19.83 12.31
CA LYS A 52 -20.05 19.10 13.49
C LYS A 52 -20.35 19.88 14.78
N ASN A 53 -20.37 19.20 15.92
CA ASN A 53 -20.55 19.76 17.26
C ASN A 53 -21.90 20.47 17.45
N ILE A 54 -22.97 19.92 16.89
CA ILE A 54 -24.36 20.36 17.10
C ILE A 54 -25.26 19.14 17.31
N SER A 55 -26.38 19.32 18.03
CA SER A 55 -27.36 18.25 18.22
C SER A 55 -27.94 17.77 16.87
N LYS A 56 -28.14 16.46 16.71
CA LYS A 56 -28.79 15.84 15.52
C LYS A 56 -30.18 16.48 15.21
N LYS A 57 -30.84 17.06 16.20
CA LYS A 57 -32.13 17.78 16.05
C LYS A 57 -31.99 19.22 15.52
N THR A 58 -30.73 19.74 15.36
CA THR A 58 -30.51 21.11 14.91
C THR A 58 -30.84 21.28 13.43
N LYS A 59 -31.80 22.14 13.10
CA LYS A 59 -32.19 22.46 11.71
C LYS A 59 -31.12 23.32 11.04
N VAL A 60 -30.48 22.79 9.97
CA VAL A 60 -29.45 23.47 9.19
C VAL A 60 -30.00 23.86 7.82
N THR A 61 -29.84 25.13 7.46
CA THR A 61 -30.22 25.63 6.14
C THR A 61 -28.99 25.84 5.28
N TRP A 62 -28.98 25.23 4.10
CA TRP A 62 -27.87 25.25 3.16
C TRP A 62 -28.15 26.14 1.96
N LYS A 63 -27.16 26.94 1.51
CA LYS A 63 -27.27 27.82 0.33
C LYS A 63 -25.96 27.80 -0.47
N SER A 64 -26.04 27.58 -1.77
CA SER A 64 -24.94 27.80 -2.70
C SER A 64 -24.94 29.23 -3.20
N LYS A 65 -23.75 29.89 -3.23
CA LYS A 65 -23.59 31.25 -3.79
C LYS A 65 -23.78 31.22 -5.32
N ASN A 66 -23.35 30.14 -5.99
CA ASN A 66 -23.56 30.00 -7.44
C ASN A 66 -24.07 28.59 -7.76
N LYS A 67 -25.38 28.50 -8.03
CA LYS A 67 -26.06 27.24 -8.35
C LYS A 67 -25.69 26.68 -9.73
N LYS A 68 -25.12 27.49 -10.65
CA LYS A 68 -24.62 27.05 -11.96
C LYS A 68 -23.32 26.24 -11.80
N ILE A 69 -22.53 26.50 -10.74
CA ILE A 69 -21.28 25.78 -10.45
C ILE A 69 -21.57 24.54 -9.58
N ALA A 70 -22.28 24.71 -8.47
CA ALA A 70 -22.70 23.60 -7.61
C ALA A 70 -23.99 23.92 -6.88
N THR A 71 -24.84 22.90 -6.70
CA THR A 71 -26.07 22.99 -5.89
C THR A 71 -25.86 22.28 -4.56
N VAL A 72 -26.67 22.59 -3.54
CA VAL A 72 -26.66 21.91 -2.25
C VAL A 72 -28.08 21.55 -1.82
N SER A 73 -28.28 20.33 -1.33
CA SER A 73 -29.58 19.84 -0.83
C SER A 73 -29.82 20.25 0.62
N LYS A 74 -31.07 20.05 1.12
CA LYS A 74 -31.42 20.23 2.53
C LYS A 74 -30.58 19.37 3.50
N LYS A 75 -30.05 18.24 3.02
CA LYS A 75 -29.18 17.30 3.79
C LYS A 75 -27.68 17.62 3.65
N GLY A 76 -27.28 18.75 3.00
CA GLY A 76 -25.89 19.15 2.83
C GLY A 76 -25.16 18.46 1.66
N LYS A 77 -25.83 17.64 0.83
CA LYS A 77 -25.22 17.04 -0.38
C LYS A 77 -25.03 18.12 -1.44
N VAL A 78 -23.76 18.36 -1.83
CA VAL A 78 -23.33 19.36 -2.83
C VAL A 78 -23.08 18.62 -4.15
N LYS A 79 -23.88 18.92 -5.20
CA LYS A 79 -23.71 18.35 -6.55
C LYS A 79 -22.96 19.35 -7.43
N ALA A 80 -21.81 18.96 -7.98
CA ALA A 80 -21.02 19.75 -8.91
C ALA A 80 -21.69 19.75 -10.31
N LYS A 81 -21.90 20.96 -10.90
CA LYS A 81 -22.58 21.11 -12.20
C LYS A 81 -21.67 21.61 -13.32
N LYS A 82 -20.79 22.56 -13.02
CA LYS A 82 -19.88 23.19 -14.00
C LYS A 82 -18.59 23.57 -13.33
N ALA A 83 -17.46 23.44 -14.02
CA ALA A 83 -16.16 23.86 -13.52
C ALA A 83 -16.16 25.32 -13.07
N GLY A 84 -15.49 25.59 -11.96
CA GLY A 84 -15.43 26.91 -11.33
C GLY A 84 -15.49 26.82 -9.80
N THR A 85 -15.43 27.94 -9.12
CA THR A 85 -15.45 28.00 -7.65
C THR A 85 -16.72 28.67 -7.13
N THR A 86 -17.32 28.07 -6.10
CA THR A 86 -18.48 28.63 -5.39
C THR A 86 -18.31 28.50 -3.88
N LYS A 87 -19.15 29.23 -3.10
CA LYS A 87 -19.23 29.10 -1.64
C LYS A 87 -20.54 28.43 -1.27
N ILE A 88 -20.47 27.37 -0.45
CA ILE A 88 -21.62 26.71 0.16
C ILE A 88 -21.72 27.16 1.61
N THR A 89 -22.88 27.71 2.01
CA THR A 89 -23.08 28.29 3.33
C THR A 89 -24.11 27.47 4.11
N ALA A 90 -23.76 27.07 5.33
CA ALA A 90 -24.69 26.54 6.33
C ALA A 90 -25.10 27.60 7.32
N ARG A 91 -26.39 27.73 7.57
CA ARG A 91 -26.96 28.64 8.58
C ARG A 91 -27.82 27.83 9.55
N PHE A 92 -27.61 28.04 10.84
CA PHE A 92 -28.34 27.32 11.90
C PHE A 92 -28.32 28.09 13.21
N ARG A 93 -29.25 27.73 14.11
CA ARG A 93 -29.23 28.17 15.52
C ARG A 93 -28.84 26.99 16.40
N TYR A 94 -27.91 27.22 17.30
CA TYR A 94 -27.47 26.21 18.27
C TYR A 94 -27.20 26.89 19.61
N GLN A 95 -27.75 26.35 20.71
CA GLN A 95 -27.65 26.93 22.03
C GLN A 95 -27.97 28.44 22.04
N GLY A 96 -29.11 28.83 21.47
CA GLY A 96 -29.57 30.22 21.40
C GLY A 96 -28.84 31.13 20.42
N LYS A 97 -27.63 30.78 19.94
CA LYS A 97 -26.80 31.60 19.06
C LYS A 97 -27.01 31.28 17.59
N LYS A 98 -26.94 32.29 16.71
CA LYS A 98 -27.00 32.17 15.25
C LYS A 98 -25.58 31.87 14.72
N TYR A 99 -25.43 30.85 13.87
CA TYR A 99 -24.15 30.48 13.23
C TYR A 99 -24.28 30.55 11.72
N VAL A 100 -23.21 31.02 11.06
CA VAL A 100 -23.02 30.99 9.61
C VAL A 100 -21.62 30.39 9.35
N LYS A 101 -21.58 29.25 8.68
CA LYS A 101 -20.34 28.56 8.31
C LYS A 101 -20.29 28.36 6.82
N THR A 102 -19.14 28.56 6.19
CA THR A 102 -18.98 28.54 4.73
C THR A 102 -17.86 27.61 4.30
N CYS A 103 -18.12 26.81 3.27
CA CYS A 103 -17.13 25.98 2.56
C CYS A 103 -16.88 26.57 1.16
N LYS A 104 -15.60 26.75 0.78
CA LYS A 104 -15.20 27.07 -0.60
C LYS A 104 -15.17 25.78 -1.39
N VAL A 105 -16.00 25.63 -2.42
CA VAL A 105 -16.05 24.45 -3.28
C VAL A 105 -15.52 24.82 -4.66
N THR A 106 -14.44 24.15 -5.08
CA THR A 106 -13.86 24.25 -6.42
C THR A 106 -14.27 23.02 -7.24
N VAL A 107 -14.89 23.24 -8.37
CA VAL A 107 -15.33 22.19 -9.30
C VAL A 107 -14.36 22.14 -10.47
N LYS A 108 -13.69 20.99 -10.68
CA LYS A 108 -12.81 20.70 -11.83
C LYS A 108 -13.63 20.15 -13.01
N LYS A 109 -13.16 20.33 -14.23
CA LYS A 109 -13.75 19.69 -15.43
C LYS A 109 -13.54 18.17 -15.36
N LYS A 110 -14.49 17.38 -15.86
CA LYS A 110 -14.28 15.95 -16.07
C LYS A 110 -13.25 15.82 -17.20
N LYS A 111 -12.15 15.11 -17.00
CA LYS A 111 -11.19 14.79 -18.09
C LYS A 111 -11.95 13.88 -19.09
N THR A 112 -12.10 14.33 -20.32
CA THR A 112 -12.58 13.49 -21.40
C THR A 112 -11.35 12.79 -21.96
N VAL A 113 -11.27 11.50 -21.80
CA VAL A 113 -10.29 10.68 -22.54
C VAL A 113 -10.80 10.62 -23.95
N VAL A 114 -10.12 11.30 -24.85
CA VAL A 114 -10.33 11.14 -26.31
C VAL A 114 -9.49 9.95 -26.73
N VAL A 115 -10.12 8.82 -26.92
CA VAL A 115 -9.52 7.68 -27.60
C VAL A 115 -9.53 8.05 -29.11
N THR A 116 -8.41 8.44 -29.65
CA THR A 116 -8.23 8.61 -31.08
C THR A 116 -7.73 7.30 -31.67
N ASN A 117 -8.65 6.51 -32.19
CA ASN A 117 -8.30 5.49 -33.17
C ASN A 117 -7.89 6.18 -34.46
N ALA A 118 -6.62 6.08 -34.83
CA ALA A 118 -6.11 6.54 -36.12
C ALA A 118 -6.08 5.38 -37.12
N PRO A 119 -6.66 5.51 -38.28
CA PRO A 119 -6.31 4.62 -39.41
C PRO A 119 -5.19 5.24 -40.24
N THR A 120 -4.21 4.41 -40.48
CA THR A 120 -3.07 4.62 -41.39
C THR A 120 -3.50 4.94 -42.80
N LYS A 121 -2.94 5.98 -43.44
CA LYS A 121 -2.68 6.03 -44.92
C LYS A 121 -1.50 6.92 -45.27
N VAL A 122 -0.72 6.42 -46.20
CA VAL A 122 0.56 6.77 -46.79
C VAL A 122 0.45 8.01 -47.72
N PRO A 123 1.56 8.70 -48.10
CA PRO A 123 1.60 10.13 -48.45
C PRO A 123 1.48 10.42 -49.93
N THR A 124 1.06 11.61 -50.29
CA THR A 124 1.29 12.18 -51.62
C THR A 124 1.63 13.69 -51.54
N LYS A 125 2.60 14.06 -52.37
CA LYS A 125 3.36 15.28 -52.61
C LYS A 125 2.61 16.63 -52.60
N ALA A 126 3.42 17.64 -52.23
CA ALA A 126 3.26 19.09 -52.30
C ALA A 126 2.80 19.66 -53.68
N PRO A 127 2.42 20.95 -53.81
CA PRO A 127 3.42 22.02 -53.89
C PRO A 127 3.04 23.42 -53.29
N THR A 128 4.09 24.12 -52.88
CA THR A 128 4.45 25.56 -52.97
C THR A 128 3.40 26.68 -52.98
N GLN A 129 3.49 27.65 -52.12
CA GLN A 129 3.94 29.03 -52.37
C GLN A 129 3.84 29.97 -51.16
N LYS A 130 4.86 30.81 -50.99
CA LYS A 130 5.06 31.97 -50.14
C LYS A 130 4.51 33.23 -50.89
N PRO A 131 4.38 34.48 -50.41
CA PRO A 131 5.26 35.19 -49.49
C PRO A 131 4.66 36.28 -48.53
N ALA A 132 5.54 36.78 -47.66
CA ALA A 132 5.85 38.17 -47.25
C ALA A 132 4.86 38.90 -46.32
N VAL A 133 5.27 39.75 -45.37
CA VAL A 133 6.34 40.75 -45.23
C VAL A 133 6.56 41.13 -43.78
N THR A 134 7.81 41.55 -43.46
CA THR A 134 8.33 42.19 -42.28
C THR A 134 7.92 43.68 -42.21
N PRO A 135 8.10 44.48 -41.11
CA PRO A 135 9.36 45.09 -40.81
C PRO A 135 9.73 45.22 -39.31
N THR A 136 10.97 45.04 -38.96
CA THR A 136 12.09 45.95 -38.64
C THR A 136 11.99 46.84 -37.39
N ALA A 137 12.94 46.64 -36.47
CA ALA A 137 13.66 47.69 -35.79
C ALA A 137 14.99 47.13 -35.18
N THR A 138 16.08 47.81 -35.49
CA THR A 138 17.49 47.58 -35.13
C THR A 138 17.96 48.81 -34.29
N PRO A 139 19.18 48.90 -33.83
CA PRO A 139 19.95 48.26 -32.77
C PRO A 139 20.55 49.26 -31.77
N THR A 140 21.28 48.77 -30.74
CA THR A 140 22.40 49.59 -30.18
C THR A 140 23.52 48.72 -29.57
N GLN A 141 24.68 49.16 -29.68
CA GLN A 141 26.06 48.66 -29.71
C GLN A 141 26.68 48.16 -28.42
N LYS A 142 27.68 47.34 -28.65
CA LYS A 142 28.83 46.80 -27.95
C LYS A 142 29.81 47.93 -27.42
N PRO A 143 30.79 47.70 -26.47
CA PRO A 143 32.03 46.98 -26.72
C PRO A 143 32.53 46.15 -25.49
N GLY A 144 33.48 45.28 -25.54
CA GLY A 144 34.75 45.05 -26.12
C GLY A 144 35.49 43.88 -25.46
N THR A 145 36.24 43.16 -26.28
CA THR A 145 37.10 42.01 -25.99
C THR A 145 38.47 42.46 -25.47
N PRO A 146 39.25 41.57 -24.84
CA PRO A 146 40.52 41.25 -25.52
C PRO A 146 40.84 39.74 -25.60
N THR A 147 41.48 39.48 -26.73
CA THR A 147 42.10 38.28 -27.27
C THR A 147 43.33 37.84 -26.48
N VAL A 148 43.56 36.55 -26.37
CA VAL A 148 44.90 35.94 -26.27
C VAL A 148 44.96 34.66 -27.11
N THR A 149 46.01 34.62 -27.95
CA THR A 149 46.30 33.64 -28.99
C THR A 149 47.14 32.46 -28.45
N PRO A 150 47.21 31.31 -29.15
CA PRO A 150 47.55 29.98 -28.61
C PRO A 150 49.06 29.67 -28.66
N THR A 151 49.49 28.69 -27.84
CA THR A 151 50.82 28.11 -27.98
C THR A 151 50.71 26.59 -28.23
N GLN A 152 51.58 26.13 -29.11
CA GLN A 152 51.63 24.86 -29.81
C GLN A 152 52.07 23.66 -28.96
N LYS A 153 51.68 22.53 -29.48
CA LYS A 153 52.01 21.13 -29.22
C LYS A 153 53.48 20.81 -29.46
N PRO A 154 54.01 19.74 -28.88
CA PRO A 154 54.87 18.84 -29.66
C PRO A 154 54.31 17.42 -29.83
N VAL A 155 54.51 16.97 -31.06
CA VAL A 155 54.28 15.62 -31.58
C VAL A 155 55.44 14.71 -31.17
N VAL A 156 55.15 13.47 -30.76
CA VAL A 156 56.10 12.38 -30.87
C VAL A 156 55.36 11.12 -31.32
N THR A 157 55.78 10.59 -32.46
CA THR A 157 55.50 9.26 -32.97
C THR A 157 56.62 8.30 -32.62
N PRO A 158 56.38 7.05 -32.30
CA PRO A 158 57.24 6.00 -32.84
C PRO A 158 56.47 4.83 -33.47
N THR A 159 57.05 4.40 -34.51
CA THR A 159 56.97 3.24 -35.35
C THR A 159 57.19 1.90 -34.61
N ALA A 160 56.42 0.91 -34.96
CA ALA A 160 56.84 -0.50 -34.97
C ALA A 160 56.01 -1.32 -35.92
N THR A 161 56.65 -2.05 -36.77
CA THR A 161 56.20 -2.86 -37.90
C THR A 161 56.10 -4.37 -37.51
N PRO A 162 55.40 -5.20 -38.29
CA PRO A 162 54.57 -6.33 -37.85
C PRO A 162 55.26 -7.70 -37.96
N THR A 163 54.68 -8.74 -37.33
CA THR A 163 55.03 -10.11 -37.62
C THR A 163 53.78 -10.96 -37.93
N GLN A 164 53.95 -11.87 -38.84
CA GLN A 164 53.03 -12.54 -39.68
C GLN A 164 52.13 -13.62 -39.06
N LYS A 165 51.00 -13.81 -39.74
CA LYS A 165 50.04 -14.88 -39.76
C LYS A 165 50.60 -16.15 -40.43
N PRO A 166 50.11 -17.37 -40.07
CA PRO A 166 49.46 -18.24 -41.07
C PRO A 166 48.20 -18.89 -40.45
N GLY A 167 47.20 -19.30 -41.13
CA GLY A 167 46.80 -19.67 -42.45
C GLY A 167 45.42 -20.30 -42.34
N VAL A 168 44.51 -19.92 -43.22
CA VAL A 168 43.16 -20.44 -43.39
C VAL A 168 43.18 -21.72 -44.22
N PRO A 169 42.28 -22.69 -44.02
CA PRO A 169 41.71 -23.38 -45.16
C PRO A 169 40.23 -23.11 -45.37
N THR A 170 39.94 -22.75 -46.59
CA THR A 170 38.68 -22.59 -47.28
C THR A 170 37.93 -23.92 -47.40
N ALA A 171 36.63 -23.93 -47.16
CA ALA A 171 35.76 -25.01 -47.63
C ALA A 171 34.55 -24.40 -48.36
N THR A 172 34.34 -24.88 -49.54
CA THR A 172 33.36 -24.49 -50.57
C THR A 172 31.97 -25.06 -50.27
N PRO A 173 30.89 -24.44 -50.72
CA PRO A 173 29.54 -24.78 -50.34
C PRO A 173 28.96 -25.98 -51.07
N THR A 174 28.18 -26.79 -50.41
CA THR A 174 27.39 -27.86 -51.03
C THR A 174 25.89 -27.61 -50.83
N GLN A 175 25.18 -27.97 -51.86
CA GLN A 175 23.80 -27.65 -52.19
C GLN A 175 22.72 -28.16 -51.23
N LYS A 176 21.60 -27.45 -51.28
CA LYS A 176 20.27 -27.72 -50.80
C LYS A 176 19.65 -28.98 -51.38
N PRO A 177 18.94 -29.80 -50.65
CA PRO A 177 17.94 -30.70 -51.23
C PRO A 177 16.52 -30.20 -51.08
N VAL A 178 15.73 -30.56 -52.04
CA VAL A 178 14.41 -30.17 -52.47
C VAL A 178 13.30 -30.70 -51.55
N THR A 179 12.23 -29.92 -51.39
CA THR A 179 10.95 -30.25 -50.77
C THR A 179 10.21 -31.34 -51.56
N PRO A 180 9.51 -32.28 -50.92
CA PRO A 180 8.41 -32.96 -51.55
C PRO A 180 7.05 -32.33 -51.21
N THR A 181 6.34 -32.05 -52.29
CA THR A 181 4.93 -31.67 -52.37
C THR A 181 4.04 -32.84 -51.99
N VAL A 182 3.05 -32.63 -51.16
CA VAL A 182 1.94 -33.57 -51.01
C VAL A 182 0.64 -32.89 -51.39
N THR A 183 -0.10 -33.52 -52.28
CA THR A 183 -1.38 -33.13 -52.86
C THR A 183 -2.54 -33.45 -51.93
N PRO A 184 -3.64 -32.70 -51.93
CA PRO A 184 -4.73 -32.84 -50.99
C PRO A 184 -5.71 -33.93 -51.36
N THR A 185 -6.28 -34.60 -50.34
CA THR A 185 -7.38 -35.51 -50.51
C THR A 185 -8.65 -34.98 -49.83
N THR A 186 -9.64 -34.84 -50.62
CA THR A 186 -11.09 -34.65 -50.53
C THR A 186 -11.78 -34.75 -49.16
N GLU A 187 -12.63 -33.77 -48.98
CA GLU A 187 -13.76 -33.54 -48.10
C GLU A 187 -14.90 -34.55 -48.34
N PRO A 188 -15.75 -34.87 -47.35
CA PRO A 188 -17.15 -35.20 -47.66
C PRO A 188 -18.13 -34.21 -47.00
N ALA A 189 -19.20 -34.03 -47.79
CA ALA A 189 -20.30 -33.13 -47.82
C ALA A 189 -21.14 -32.90 -46.55
N GLU A 190 -21.65 -31.63 -46.50
CA GLU A 190 -22.79 -31.16 -45.70
C GLU A 190 -24.13 -31.79 -46.16
N PRO A 191 -25.13 -31.88 -45.27
CA PRO A 191 -26.52 -31.95 -45.69
C PRO A 191 -27.23 -30.60 -45.58
N THR A 192 -27.88 -30.26 -46.67
CA THR A 192 -28.73 -29.14 -46.97
C THR A 192 -29.99 -29.09 -46.11
N ALA A 193 -30.33 -27.92 -45.59
CA ALA A 193 -31.62 -27.61 -44.99
C ALA A 193 -32.36 -26.58 -45.87
N THR A 194 -33.59 -26.92 -46.15
CA THR A 194 -34.51 -26.30 -47.11
C THR A 194 -35.13 -25.01 -46.54
N ALA A 195 -35.22 -23.98 -47.39
CA ALA A 195 -35.93 -22.73 -47.14
C ALA A 195 -37.47 -22.92 -47.18
N THR A 196 -38.19 -22.22 -46.33
CA THR A 196 -39.60 -21.96 -46.48
C THR A 196 -39.92 -20.48 -46.22
N ASN A 197 -40.81 -19.98 -47.07
CA ASN A 197 -41.17 -18.64 -47.43
C ASN A 197 -41.71 -17.73 -46.33
N GLU A 198 -41.38 -16.44 -46.52
CA GLU A 198 -41.96 -15.23 -45.99
C GLU A 198 -43.42 -15.01 -46.39
N PRO A 199 -44.19 -14.21 -45.65
CA PRO A 199 -44.93 -13.13 -46.31
C PRO A 199 -44.71 -11.73 -45.71
N ALA A 200 -44.86 -10.78 -46.62
CA ALA A 200 -44.58 -9.37 -46.58
C ALA A 200 -45.23 -8.55 -45.44
N GLY A 201 -44.50 -7.51 -45.03
CA GLY A 201 -44.84 -6.56 -44.02
C GLY A 201 -45.78 -5.43 -44.39
N PRO A 202 -45.96 -4.44 -43.51
CA PRO A 202 -46.12 -3.08 -44.02
C PRO A 202 -45.08 -2.09 -43.50
N THR A 203 -44.75 -1.15 -44.37
CA THR A 203 -43.96 0.05 -44.23
C THR A 203 -44.36 0.92 -43.07
N VAL A 204 -43.45 1.29 -42.21
CA VAL A 204 -43.60 2.40 -41.26
C VAL A 204 -42.49 3.42 -41.44
N THR A 205 -42.90 4.65 -41.44
CA THR A 205 -42.17 5.90 -41.56
C THR A 205 -41.19 6.10 -40.42
N PRO A 206 -40.00 6.70 -40.59
CA PRO A 206 -39.07 6.93 -39.48
C PRO A 206 -39.57 8.06 -38.59
N THR A 207 -39.81 7.76 -37.34
CA THR A 207 -39.95 8.72 -36.28
C THR A 207 -38.67 8.76 -35.45
N ALA A 208 -38.34 9.96 -35.01
CA ALA A 208 -37.16 10.40 -34.28
C ALA A 208 -36.51 9.38 -33.34
N ASP A 209 -35.19 9.46 -33.35
CA ASP A 209 -34.18 8.95 -32.45
C ASP A 209 -34.64 8.86 -30.96
N PRO A 210 -34.69 7.69 -30.36
CA PRO A 210 -34.77 7.59 -28.91
C PRO A 210 -33.38 7.67 -28.30
N ASP A 211 -33.21 8.56 -27.38
CA ASP A 211 -32.12 8.82 -26.49
C ASP A 211 -31.16 7.63 -26.25
N GLU A 212 -29.88 7.90 -26.47
CA GLU A 212 -28.74 7.13 -25.94
C GLU A 212 -29.01 6.67 -24.50
N PRO A 213 -28.89 5.40 -24.15
CA PRO A 213 -29.15 4.96 -22.78
C PRO A 213 -28.20 5.66 -21.83
N THR A 214 -28.73 6.60 -21.07
CA THR A 214 -28.03 7.23 -19.95
C THR A 214 -27.60 6.10 -19.01
N ALA A 215 -26.29 5.83 -18.97
CA ALA A 215 -25.74 4.93 -18.00
C ALA A 215 -26.15 5.40 -16.59
N THR A 216 -27.04 4.64 -15.99
CA THR A 216 -27.41 4.82 -14.57
C THR A 216 -26.11 4.74 -13.78
N PRO A 217 -25.77 5.71 -12.91
CA PRO A 217 -24.58 5.58 -12.08
C PRO A 217 -24.74 4.30 -11.26
N THR A 218 -23.83 3.34 -11.46
CA THR A 218 -23.70 2.14 -10.63
C THR A 218 -23.67 2.63 -9.17
N ALA A 219 -24.63 2.18 -8.37
CA ALA A 219 -24.63 2.46 -6.94
C ALA A 219 -23.30 1.94 -6.36
N GLU A 220 -22.69 2.69 -5.45
CA GLU A 220 -21.55 2.15 -4.69
C GLU A 220 -21.98 0.77 -4.14
N PRO A 221 -21.14 -0.26 -4.27
CA PRO A 221 -21.45 -1.57 -3.75
C PRO A 221 -21.77 -1.44 -2.26
N THR A 222 -22.90 -1.99 -1.85
CA THR A 222 -23.40 -1.95 -0.47
C THR A 222 -23.36 -3.35 0.10
N ARG A 223 -23.08 -3.46 1.40
CA ARG A 223 -23.19 -4.74 2.13
C ARG A 223 -24.55 -5.40 1.85
N VAL A 224 -24.57 -6.72 1.92
CA VAL A 224 -25.81 -7.51 1.83
C VAL A 224 -26.86 -6.93 2.78
N PRO A 225 -28.12 -6.68 2.34
CA PRO A 225 -29.15 -6.17 3.22
C PRO A 225 -29.38 -7.09 4.41
N GLY A 226 -29.44 -6.53 5.60
CA GLY A 226 -29.68 -7.29 6.83
C GLY A 226 -29.82 -6.35 8.03
N THR A 227 -30.04 -6.95 9.19
CA THR A 227 -30.10 -6.27 10.48
C THR A 227 -29.03 -6.84 11.39
N PRO A 228 -28.41 -6.01 12.26
CA PRO A 228 -27.45 -6.52 13.23
C PRO A 228 -28.10 -7.51 14.19
N ILE A 229 -27.36 -8.50 14.62
CA ILE A 229 -27.74 -9.38 15.73
C ILE A 229 -27.99 -8.51 16.97
N PRO A 230 -29.15 -8.61 17.65
CA PRO A 230 -29.42 -7.86 18.85
C PRO A 230 -28.43 -8.22 19.98
N VAL A 231 -27.98 -7.23 20.72
CA VAL A 231 -27.10 -7.43 21.87
C VAL A 231 -27.77 -6.90 23.13
N THR A 232 -27.68 -7.67 24.20
CA THR A 232 -28.21 -7.30 25.53
C THR A 232 -27.30 -6.32 26.24
N ASP A 233 -25.98 -6.38 26.01
CA ASP A 233 -24.98 -5.45 26.56
C ASP A 233 -24.62 -4.38 25.51
N PRO A 234 -24.98 -3.11 25.72
CA PRO A 234 -24.71 -2.04 24.77
C PRO A 234 -23.22 -1.68 24.61
N THR A 235 -22.35 -2.26 25.43
CA THR A 235 -20.88 -2.11 25.31
C THR A 235 -20.26 -3.12 24.33
N LYS A 236 -21.05 -4.08 23.85
CA LYS A 236 -20.64 -5.14 22.94
C LYS A 236 -21.23 -4.91 21.56
N ALA A 237 -20.46 -5.26 20.51
CA ALA A 237 -20.98 -5.41 19.16
C ALA A 237 -21.65 -6.76 18.94
N LEU A 238 -21.22 -7.79 19.70
CA LEU A 238 -21.84 -9.12 19.73
C LEU A 238 -21.67 -9.73 21.13
N LEU A 239 -22.69 -10.45 21.58
CA LEU A 239 -22.63 -11.31 22.78
C LEU A 239 -23.54 -12.51 22.57
N LEU A 240 -22.97 -13.73 22.62
CA LEU A 240 -23.66 -15.00 22.54
C LEU A 240 -23.16 -15.89 23.69
N ASP A 241 -24.05 -16.13 24.66
CA ASP A 241 -23.76 -16.86 25.89
C ASP A 241 -24.53 -18.19 26.01
N PHE A 242 -25.46 -18.44 25.07
CA PHE A 242 -26.30 -19.64 24.99
C PHE A 242 -27.18 -19.92 26.21
N GLU A 243 -27.28 -19.00 27.18
CA GLU A 243 -28.00 -19.17 28.41
C GLU A 243 -29.53 -19.18 28.24
N ASP A 244 -30.03 -18.78 27.06
CA ASP A 244 -31.45 -18.94 26.67
C ASP A 244 -31.82 -20.37 26.18
N GLY A 245 -30.83 -21.28 26.15
CA GLY A 245 -30.99 -22.65 25.71
C GLY A 245 -31.13 -22.84 24.20
N THR A 246 -30.85 -21.81 23.41
CA THR A 246 -30.88 -21.84 21.96
C THR A 246 -29.48 -21.63 21.36
N ASN A 247 -29.28 -22.09 20.10
CA ASN A 247 -28.02 -21.77 19.38
C ASN A 247 -27.97 -20.32 18.90
N GLN A 248 -28.92 -19.51 19.32
CA GLN A 248 -29.03 -18.10 19.01
C GLN A 248 -28.88 -17.82 17.50
N TYR A 249 -27.90 -17.06 17.07
CA TYR A 249 -27.70 -16.69 15.65
C TYR A 249 -26.60 -17.52 14.99
N VAL A 250 -26.15 -18.59 15.63
CA VAL A 250 -25.08 -19.45 15.13
C VAL A 250 -25.64 -20.48 14.14
N THR A 251 -24.96 -20.64 13.02
CA THR A 251 -25.30 -21.62 11.98
C THR A 251 -24.08 -22.49 11.66
N GLY A 252 -24.30 -23.62 10.99
CA GLY A 252 -23.21 -24.49 10.52
C GLY A 252 -22.59 -23.99 9.21
N ARG A 253 -21.32 -24.33 8.97
CA ARG A 253 -20.54 -23.99 7.76
C ARG A 253 -20.68 -25.03 6.64
N GLN A 254 -21.81 -25.77 6.54
CA GLN A 254 -22.09 -26.78 5.50
C GLN A 254 -21.18 -28.02 5.56
N GLY A 255 -20.78 -28.45 6.76
CA GLY A 255 -19.99 -29.66 6.98
C GLY A 255 -20.76 -30.82 7.57
N GLU A 256 -22.09 -30.83 7.49
CA GLU A 256 -22.98 -31.80 8.13
C GLU A 256 -22.85 -31.77 9.67
N GLU A 257 -22.23 -30.76 10.23
CA GLU A 257 -22.10 -30.56 11.66
C GLU A 257 -23.45 -30.28 12.31
N GLU A 258 -23.58 -30.74 13.54
CA GLU A 258 -24.75 -30.57 14.39
C GLU A 258 -24.41 -29.59 15.52
N LEU A 259 -25.22 -28.55 15.66
CA LEU A 259 -25.07 -27.50 16.67
C LEU A 259 -26.14 -27.70 17.75
N THR A 260 -25.73 -28.06 18.94
CA THR A 260 -26.63 -28.35 20.06
C THR A 260 -26.21 -27.59 21.31
N VAL A 261 -27.14 -26.89 21.95
CA VAL A 261 -26.88 -26.27 23.26
C VAL A 261 -26.95 -27.35 24.33
N VAL A 262 -25.93 -27.45 25.16
CA VAL A 262 -25.76 -28.47 26.21
C VAL A 262 -25.33 -27.85 27.51
N GLU A 263 -25.59 -28.52 28.64
CA GLU A 263 -25.12 -28.12 29.96
C GLU A 263 -23.59 -28.19 30.07
N GLY A 264 -23.02 -27.39 30.97
CA GLY A 264 -21.59 -27.37 31.29
C GLY A 264 -20.82 -26.31 30.57
N GLY A 265 -21.37 -25.09 30.49
CA GLY A 265 -20.76 -23.88 29.99
C GLY A 265 -19.54 -23.43 30.78
N TYR A 266 -18.90 -22.36 30.33
CA TYR A 266 -17.77 -21.75 31.03
C TYR A 266 -18.23 -20.77 32.10
N ASN A 267 -18.17 -21.21 33.36
CA ASN A 267 -18.63 -20.47 34.55
C ASN A 267 -20.15 -20.14 34.53
N ASP A 268 -20.94 -20.80 33.71
CA ASP A 268 -22.38 -20.64 33.53
C ASP A 268 -23.03 -22.00 33.23
N ASN A 269 -24.30 -22.02 32.74
CA ASN A 269 -25.02 -23.25 32.64
C ASN A 269 -24.88 -23.98 31.31
N TYR A 270 -24.83 -23.20 30.19
CA TYR A 270 -24.95 -23.77 28.85
C TYR A 270 -23.78 -23.35 27.94
N CYS A 271 -23.51 -24.18 26.94
CA CYS A 271 -22.55 -23.89 25.86
C CYS A 271 -23.01 -24.52 24.56
N LEU A 272 -22.48 -24.06 23.43
CA LEU A 272 -22.72 -24.66 22.12
C LEU A 272 -21.77 -25.84 21.89
N LYS A 273 -22.33 -27.06 21.75
CA LYS A 273 -21.61 -28.24 21.28
C LYS A 273 -21.67 -28.32 19.74
N VAL A 274 -20.53 -28.56 19.13
CA VAL A 274 -20.37 -28.81 17.71
C VAL A 274 -19.98 -30.25 17.51
N SER A 275 -20.87 -31.03 16.92
CA SER A 275 -20.73 -32.50 16.73
C SER A 275 -21.01 -32.92 15.30
N ASN A 276 -20.86 -34.20 15.02
CA ASN A 276 -21.10 -34.78 13.69
C ASN A 276 -20.32 -34.09 12.56
N ARG A 277 -19.12 -33.65 12.82
CA ARG A 277 -18.25 -32.91 11.87
C ARG A 277 -17.59 -33.87 10.90
N VAL A 278 -17.88 -33.72 9.59
CA VAL A 278 -17.30 -34.54 8.52
C VAL A 278 -16.00 -33.90 7.97
N LYS A 279 -15.90 -32.61 8.10
CA LYS A 279 -14.76 -31.80 7.61
C LYS A 279 -14.05 -31.12 8.77
N ASN A 280 -12.72 -30.94 8.67
CA ASN A 280 -11.95 -30.20 9.67
C ASN A 280 -12.36 -28.72 9.76
N TRP A 281 -12.80 -28.14 8.65
CA TRP A 281 -13.28 -26.76 8.58
C TRP A 281 -14.79 -26.61 8.95
N ALA A 282 -15.52 -27.70 9.15
CA ALA A 282 -16.90 -27.66 9.62
C ALA A 282 -16.97 -27.13 11.05
N GLY A 283 -17.87 -26.18 11.31
CA GLY A 283 -17.98 -25.59 12.64
C GLY A 283 -19.02 -24.49 12.71
N PRO A 284 -19.17 -23.84 13.87
CA PRO A 284 -20.14 -22.77 14.07
C PRO A 284 -19.67 -21.51 13.37
N THR A 285 -20.59 -20.85 12.70
CA THR A 285 -20.37 -19.54 12.04
C THR A 285 -21.46 -18.55 12.42
N ILE A 286 -21.08 -17.29 12.54
CA ILE A 286 -21.95 -16.18 12.93
C ILE A 286 -21.79 -15.09 11.87
N ASP A 287 -22.88 -14.70 11.21
CA ASP A 287 -22.89 -13.56 10.29
C ASP A 287 -22.91 -12.26 11.11
N ILE A 288 -21.81 -11.56 11.12
CA ILE A 288 -21.62 -10.32 11.87
C ILE A 288 -21.55 -9.09 10.97
N THR A 289 -21.94 -9.23 9.71
CA THR A 289 -21.85 -8.17 8.69
C THR A 289 -22.38 -6.83 9.16
N HIS A 290 -23.45 -6.85 9.96
CA HIS A 290 -24.12 -5.63 10.43
C HIS A 290 -23.79 -5.27 11.88
N ASN A 291 -23.02 -6.09 12.59
CA ASN A 291 -22.61 -5.87 13.98
C ASN A 291 -21.28 -5.10 14.07
N VAL A 292 -20.45 -5.18 13.05
CA VAL A 292 -19.12 -4.56 13.03
C VAL A 292 -19.02 -3.50 11.93
N THR A 293 -18.15 -2.53 12.14
CA THR A 293 -17.83 -1.46 11.19
C THR A 293 -16.48 -1.77 10.53
N ASP A 294 -16.39 -1.53 9.22
CA ASP A 294 -15.16 -1.70 8.44
C ASP A 294 -13.98 -0.96 9.05
N PHE A 295 -12.82 -1.58 9.00
CA PHE A 295 -11.54 -1.02 9.45
C PHE A 295 -11.50 -0.58 10.92
N THR A 296 -12.45 -1.05 11.72
CA THR A 296 -12.53 -0.74 13.16
C THR A 296 -11.87 -1.85 13.97
N THR A 297 -11.18 -1.47 15.04
CA THR A 297 -10.51 -2.40 15.94
C THR A 297 -11.51 -3.02 16.92
N TYR A 298 -11.49 -4.33 17.03
CA TYR A 298 -12.33 -5.09 17.97
C TYR A 298 -11.51 -6.03 18.82
N LYS A 299 -11.92 -6.17 20.06
CA LYS A 299 -11.54 -7.29 20.93
C LYS A 299 -12.55 -8.42 20.74
N ILE A 300 -12.05 -9.62 20.45
CA ILE A 300 -12.82 -10.85 20.35
C ILE A 300 -12.45 -11.73 21.54
N GLU A 301 -13.44 -12.14 22.30
CA GLU A 301 -13.29 -13.10 23.38
C GLU A 301 -14.27 -14.23 23.20
N ALA A 302 -13.82 -15.46 23.44
CA ALA A 302 -14.64 -16.66 23.46
C ALA A 302 -13.95 -17.72 24.31
N TYR A 303 -14.67 -18.77 24.69
CA TYR A 303 -14.09 -19.94 25.33
C TYR A 303 -14.35 -21.18 24.47
N VAL A 304 -13.31 -22.00 24.30
CA VAL A 304 -13.39 -23.23 23.50
C VAL A 304 -12.90 -24.42 24.32
N LYS A 305 -13.51 -25.59 24.14
CA LYS A 305 -13.16 -26.83 24.83
C LYS A 305 -13.27 -28.02 23.88
N GLN A 306 -12.44 -29.03 24.05
CA GLN A 306 -12.54 -30.31 23.33
C GLN A 306 -12.24 -31.50 24.29
N THR A 307 -12.69 -32.69 23.90
CA THR A 307 -12.60 -33.91 24.74
C THR A 307 -12.04 -35.08 23.98
N THR A 308 -11.00 -34.85 23.15
CA THR A 308 -10.44 -35.88 22.24
C THR A 308 -9.34 -36.74 22.85
N GLY A 309 -9.01 -36.53 24.12
CA GLY A 309 -7.93 -37.25 24.81
C GLY A 309 -6.52 -36.64 24.67
N SER A 310 -6.33 -35.64 23.80
CA SER A 310 -5.03 -34.96 23.60
C SER A 310 -5.26 -33.49 23.27
N ASN A 311 -4.22 -32.66 23.34
CA ASN A 311 -4.30 -31.27 22.94
C ASN A 311 -4.68 -31.12 21.47
N LYS A 312 -5.55 -30.19 21.14
CA LYS A 312 -5.96 -29.84 19.78
C LYS A 312 -5.92 -28.34 19.57
N THR A 313 -5.61 -27.91 18.35
CA THR A 313 -5.72 -26.52 17.97
C THR A 313 -7.14 -26.22 17.51
N ILE A 314 -7.75 -25.19 18.07
CA ILE A 314 -9.01 -24.61 17.62
C ILE A 314 -8.68 -23.22 17.08
N ASN A 315 -9.14 -22.96 15.86
CA ASN A 315 -8.96 -21.71 15.16
C ASN A 315 -10.21 -20.85 15.29
N CYS A 316 -10.03 -19.59 15.64
CA CYS A 316 -11.03 -18.54 15.49
C CYS A 316 -10.66 -17.73 14.24
N MET A 317 -11.61 -17.55 13.32
CA MET A 317 -11.33 -17.06 11.98
C MET A 317 -12.35 -16.01 11.54
N TRP A 318 -11.92 -15.06 10.70
CA TRP A 318 -12.79 -14.30 9.82
C TRP A 318 -13.04 -15.04 8.50
N GLU A 319 -14.28 -15.04 8.03
CA GLU A 319 -14.66 -15.35 6.67
C GLU A 319 -15.27 -14.09 6.05
N SER A 320 -14.65 -13.55 5.03
CA SER A 320 -15.15 -12.35 4.34
C SER A 320 -15.43 -12.64 2.86
N MET A 321 -16.39 -11.92 2.30
CA MET A 321 -16.70 -11.91 0.88
C MET A 321 -16.65 -10.47 0.39
N ASP A 322 -15.87 -10.18 -0.63
CA ASP A 322 -15.84 -8.87 -1.25
C ASP A 322 -17.09 -8.58 -2.10
N TYR A 323 -17.16 -7.41 -2.70
CA TYR A 323 -18.29 -7.04 -3.56
C TYR A 323 -18.28 -7.73 -4.93
N ALA A 324 -17.19 -8.38 -5.32
CA ALA A 324 -17.10 -9.23 -6.51
C ALA A 324 -17.48 -10.69 -6.22
N GLY A 325 -17.66 -11.05 -4.95
CA GLY A 325 -18.02 -12.40 -4.51
C GLY A 325 -16.81 -13.28 -4.21
N ALA A 326 -15.58 -12.74 -4.20
CA ALA A 326 -14.40 -13.50 -3.81
C ALA A 326 -14.36 -13.69 -2.29
N MET A 327 -13.98 -14.90 -1.87
CA MET A 327 -13.93 -15.28 -0.46
C MET A 327 -12.50 -15.18 0.06
N ALA A 328 -12.35 -14.62 1.26
CA ALA A 328 -11.10 -14.63 2.01
C ALA A 328 -11.28 -15.20 3.42
N TYR A 329 -10.25 -15.85 3.93
CA TYR A 329 -10.22 -16.50 5.24
C TYR A 329 -9.01 -15.99 6.01
N THR A 330 -9.26 -15.28 7.11
CA THR A 330 -8.19 -14.66 7.90
C THR A 330 -8.22 -15.20 9.33
N THR A 331 -7.06 -15.59 9.84
CA THR A 331 -6.94 -16.05 11.22
C THR A 331 -7.11 -14.88 12.19
N VAL A 332 -8.06 -15.02 13.12
CA VAL A 332 -8.20 -14.15 14.29
C VAL A 332 -7.23 -14.62 15.38
N GLN A 333 -7.35 -15.88 15.78
CA GLN A 333 -6.44 -16.50 16.74
C GLN A 333 -6.51 -18.02 16.65
N ASN A 334 -5.36 -18.67 16.84
CA ASN A 334 -5.26 -20.13 17.03
C ASN A 334 -4.96 -20.40 18.49
N VAL A 335 -5.76 -21.25 19.14
CA VAL A 335 -5.52 -21.64 20.54
C VAL A 335 -5.31 -23.13 20.66
N VAL A 336 -4.33 -23.54 21.46
CA VAL A 336 -4.11 -24.94 21.81
C VAL A 336 -4.98 -25.27 23.02
N ALA A 337 -6.08 -25.99 22.78
CA ALA A 337 -7.02 -26.39 23.82
C ALA A 337 -6.61 -27.77 24.39
N PRO A 338 -6.23 -27.85 25.68
CA PRO A 338 -6.00 -29.12 26.37
C PRO A 338 -7.29 -29.91 26.47
N ASN A 339 -7.15 -31.25 26.58
CA ASN A 339 -8.29 -32.13 26.70
C ASN A 339 -9.15 -31.79 27.93
N GLY A 340 -10.45 -31.59 27.71
CA GLY A 340 -11.44 -31.33 28.77
C GLY A 340 -11.38 -29.96 29.43
N THR A 341 -10.49 -29.07 28.95
CA THR A 341 -10.24 -27.77 29.58
C THR A 341 -10.79 -26.64 28.71
N TRP A 342 -11.54 -25.73 29.32
CA TRP A 342 -11.92 -24.48 28.66
C TRP A 342 -10.67 -23.61 28.41
N THR A 343 -10.49 -23.17 27.20
CA THR A 343 -9.38 -22.35 26.76
C THR A 343 -9.92 -21.05 26.20
N LYS A 344 -9.38 -19.92 26.65
CA LYS A 344 -9.82 -18.61 26.19
C LYS A 344 -9.23 -18.30 24.82
N VAL A 345 -10.07 -17.82 23.90
CA VAL A 345 -9.71 -17.01 22.74
C VAL A 345 -9.74 -15.56 23.21
N ASP A 346 -8.66 -14.82 23.00
CA ASP A 346 -8.51 -13.42 23.44
C ASP A 346 -7.66 -12.69 22.40
N ALA A 347 -8.31 -12.08 21.41
CA ALA A 347 -7.63 -11.42 20.31
C ALA A 347 -8.10 -9.97 20.14
N THR A 348 -7.17 -9.11 19.79
CA THR A 348 -7.50 -7.77 19.27
C THR A 348 -7.15 -7.72 17.80
N VAL A 349 -8.12 -7.36 16.97
CA VAL A 349 -8.01 -7.43 15.49
C VAL A 349 -8.72 -6.26 14.84
N VAL A 350 -8.31 -5.93 13.62
CA VAL A 350 -9.04 -4.97 12.77
C VAL A 350 -10.05 -5.74 11.93
N ALA A 351 -11.31 -5.32 11.93
CA ALA A 351 -12.32 -5.90 11.07
C ALA A 351 -11.97 -5.64 9.59
N PRO A 352 -12.05 -6.66 8.72
CA PRO A 352 -11.92 -6.44 7.29
C PRO A 352 -12.91 -5.40 6.78
N GLY A 353 -12.48 -4.60 5.82
CA GLY A 353 -13.35 -3.63 5.16
C GLY A 353 -13.46 -3.90 3.67
N ASP A 354 -14.26 -3.07 2.98
CA ASP A 354 -14.58 -3.25 1.56
C ASP A 354 -15.20 -4.64 1.27
N VAL A 355 -15.97 -5.19 2.24
CA VAL A 355 -16.59 -6.52 2.14
C VAL A 355 -18.12 -6.44 2.12
N SER A 356 -18.72 -7.27 1.28
CA SER A 356 -20.19 -7.41 1.20
C SER A 356 -20.73 -8.25 2.35
N LYS A 357 -19.94 -9.20 2.86
CA LYS A 357 -20.30 -10.09 3.97
C LYS A 357 -19.08 -10.36 4.88
N LEU A 358 -19.34 -10.46 6.18
CA LEU A 358 -18.33 -10.83 7.18
C LEU A 358 -18.94 -11.80 8.19
N SER A 359 -18.24 -12.91 8.43
CA SER A 359 -18.61 -13.89 9.44
C SER A 359 -17.45 -14.20 10.38
N LEU A 360 -17.75 -14.47 11.65
CA LEU A 360 -16.83 -15.08 12.61
C LEU A 360 -17.14 -16.58 12.69
N TYR A 361 -16.10 -17.42 12.63
CA TYR A 361 -16.30 -18.85 12.75
C TYR A 361 -15.20 -19.54 13.56
N PHE A 362 -15.49 -20.76 14.03
CA PHE A 362 -14.55 -21.61 14.74
C PHE A 362 -14.40 -22.95 14.05
N GLU A 363 -13.19 -23.48 14.01
CA GLU A 363 -12.89 -24.80 13.46
C GLU A 363 -11.79 -25.50 14.27
N MET A 364 -11.74 -26.81 14.23
CA MET A 364 -10.64 -27.57 14.84
C MET A 364 -9.67 -27.98 13.73
N ALA A 365 -8.49 -27.37 13.70
CA ALA A 365 -7.49 -27.59 12.69
C ALA A 365 -7.13 -29.08 12.53
N ASN A 366 -7.18 -29.57 11.29
CA ASN A 366 -6.83 -30.94 10.90
C ASN A 366 -7.65 -32.08 11.55
N TYR A 367 -8.77 -31.78 12.24
CA TYR A 367 -9.56 -32.78 12.96
C TYR A 367 -11.05 -32.50 12.78
N SER A 368 -11.87 -33.58 12.74
CA SER A 368 -13.32 -33.54 12.67
C SER A 368 -14.01 -33.98 13.97
N ASN A 369 -13.30 -33.97 15.10
CA ASN A 369 -13.84 -34.29 16.41
C ASN A 369 -14.80 -33.20 16.91
N ASP A 370 -15.65 -33.57 17.89
CA ASP A 370 -16.50 -32.64 18.61
C ASP A 370 -15.69 -31.60 19.39
N PHE A 371 -16.23 -30.39 19.47
CA PHE A 371 -15.73 -29.35 20.34
C PHE A 371 -16.87 -28.46 20.83
N TYR A 372 -16.56 -27.58 21.78
CA TYR A 372 -17.53 -26.69 22.43
C TYR A 372 -17.07 -25.25 22.30
N VAL A 373 -18.01 -24.35 22.14
CA VAL A 373 -17.75 -22.89 22.11
C VAL A 373 -18.72 -22.21 23.05
N ASP A 374 -18.27 -21.15 23.73
CA ASP A 374 -19.09 -20.46 24.72
C ASP A 374 -18.64 -19.01 24.88
N ASN A 375 -19.57 -18.17 25.40
CA ASN A 375 -19.32 -16.78 25.77
C ASN A 375 -18.61 -15.98 24.66
N ILE A 376 -19.13 -16.06 23.42
CA ILE A 376 -18.58 -15.34 22.27
C ILE A 376 -18.94 -13.87 22.37
N SER A 377 -17.95 -13.01 22.46
CA SER A 377 -18.17 -11.56 22.50
C SER A 377 -17.24 -10.79 21.59
N ILE A 378 -17.77 -9.73 21.00
CA ILE A 378 -17.02 -8.74 20.20
C ILE A 378 -17.24 -7.37 20.82
N THR A 379 -16.14 -6.69 21.17
CA THR A 379 -16.16 -5.37 21.80
C THR A 379 -15.36 -4.38 20.98
N GLU A 380 -15.95 -3.28 20.58
CA GLU A 380 -15.25 -2.22 19.86
C GLU A 380 -14.17 -1.59 20.75
N LYS A 381 -13.00 -1.40 20.19
CA LYS A 381 -11.85 -0.75 20.85
C LYS A 381 -11.64 0.63 20.28
N HIS A 382 -11.59 1.61 21.14
CA HIS A 382 -11.35 3.00 20.82
C HIS A 382 -10.01 3.47 21.36
N LEU A 383 -9.35 4.37 20.64
CA LEU A 383 -8.23 5.13 21.19
C LEU A 383 -8.77 6.20 22.14
N ASP A 384 -8.04 6.44 23.23
CA ASP A 384 -8.27 7.64 24.06
C ASP A 384 -7.80 8.88 23.28
N MET A 385 -8.69 9.38 22.42
CA MET A 385 -8.39 10.50 21.56
C MET A 385 -8.15 11.80 22.30
N ASP A 386 -8.65 11.95 23.52
CA ASP A 386 -8.36 13.11 24.36
C ASP A 386 -6.91 13.05 24.88
N ALA A 387 -6.43 11.87 25.30
CA ALA A 387 -5.03 11.65 25.67
C ALA A 387 -4.08 11.79 24.47
N VAL A 388 -4.44 11.19 23.31
CA VAL A 388 -3.68 11.30 22.06
C VAL A 388 -3.49 12.75 21.64
N LEU A 389 -4.56 13.54 21.62
CA LEU A 389 -4.52 14.92 21.17
C LEU A 389 -3.95 15.90 22.23
N ALA A 390 -3.88 15.50 23.48
CA ALA A 390 -3.19 16.24 24.55
C ALA A 390 -1.66 16.02 24.52
N ALA A 391 -1.19 14.92 23.95
CA ALA A 391 0.23 14.65 23.78
C ALA A 391 0.86 15.66 22.80
N PRO A 392 2.10 16.12 23.06
CA PRO A 392 2.79 16.99 22.11
C PRO A 392 3.00 16.31 20.75
N SER A 393 2.70 17.05 19.67
CA SER A 393 2.84 16.54 18.32
C SER A 393 4.29 16.28 17.94
N LEU A 394 4.59 15.09 17.42
CA LEU A 394 5.92 14.73 16.91
C LEU A 394 6.33 15.63 15.75
N LYS A 395 5.47 15.78 14.74
CA LYS A 395 5.80 16.61 13.57
C LYS A 395 6.05 18.07 13.94
N GLU A 396 5.38 18.61 14.97
CA GLU A 396 5.64 19.95 15.44
C GLU A 396 6.94 20.05 16.22
N ALA A 397 7.25 19.02 17.06
CA ALA A 397 8.47 18.97 17.84
C ALA A 397 9.74 18.90 16.97
N TYR A 398 9.65 18.25 15.82
CA TYR A 398 10.77 18.11 14.88
C TYR A 398 10.65 18.98 13.62
N ALA A 399 9.68 19.91 13.55
CA ALA A 399 9.40 20.74 12.37
C ALA A 399 10.62 21.48 11.79
N ASN A 400 11.57 21.87 12.64
CA ASN A 400 12.80 22.56 12.23
C ASN A 400 13.96 21.60 11.93
N ARG A 401 13.73 20.30 11.91
CA ARG A 401 14.74 19.27 11.67
C ARG A 401 14.40 18.43 10.45
N PHE A 402 13.31 17.72 10.50
CA PHE A 402 12.82 16.84 9.45
C PHE A 402 11.32 16.53 9.64
N PRO A 403 10.63 16.18 8.57
CA PRO A 403 9.30 15.58 8.67
C PRO A 403 9.32 14.28 9.48
N MET A 404 8.21 14.02 10.19
CA MET A 404 7.97 12.76 10.89
C MET A 404 6.98 11.93 10.08
N GLY A 405 7.28 10.66 9.89
CA GLY A 405 6.47 9.70 9.15
C GLY A 405 6.11 8.46 9.97
N CYS A 406 5.15 7.71 9.47
CA CYS A 406 4.80 6.38 9.96
C CYS A 406 4.45 5.43 8.81
N ALA A 407 4.74 4.14 8.99
CA ALA A 407 4.21 3.12 8.11
C ALA A 407 2.72 2.90 8.40
N VAL A 408 1.94 2.69 7.35
CA VAL A 408 0.48 2.53 7.42
C VAL A 408 0.02 1.50 6.40
N TYR A 409 -1.16 0.94 6.66
CA TYR A 409 -1.99 0.30 5.64
C TYR A 409 -3.11 1.25 5.20
N SER A 410 -3.65 1.05 4.03
CA SER A 410 -4.74 1.90 3.51
C SER A 410 -5.94 1.98 4.45
N TYR A 411 -6.24 0.91 5.17
CA TYR A 411 -7.33 0.88 6.16
C TYR A 411 -7.07 1.79 7.37
N ASN A 412 -5.82 2.04 7.75
CA ASN A 412 -5.49 2.98 8.83
C ASN A 412 -5.94 4.41 8.48
N LEU A 413 -5.82 4.80 7.21
CA LEU A 413 -6.26 6.11 6.73
C LEU A 413 -7.79 6.21 6.58
N GLN A 414 -8.48 5.09 6.55
CA GLN A 414 -9.95 5.02 6.48
C GLN A 414 -10.60 5.01 7.87
N ASN A 415 -9.89 4.61 8.92
CA ASN A 415 -10.34 4.68 10.30
C ASN A 415 -10.22 6.13 10.82
N PRO A 416 -11.31 6.80 11.24
CA PRO A 416 -11.27 8.22 11.64
C PRO A 416 -10.42 8.51 12.89
N GLU A 417 -10.32 7.57 13.83
CA GLU A 417 -9.54 7.72 15.06
C GLU A 417 -8.05 7.58 14.76
N ILE A 418 -7.68 6.51 14.05
CA ILE A 418 -6.31 6.27 13.60
C ILE A 418 -5.83 7.41 12.68
N LEU A 419 -6.65 7.84 11.73
CA LEU A 419 -6.32 8.97 10.87
C LEU A 419 -6.10 10.26 11.68
N SER A 420 -6.89 10.49 12.73
CA SER A 420 -6.71 11.66 13.62
C SER A 420 -5.40 11.57 14.38
N PHE A 421 -5.00 10.39 14.84
CA PHE A 421 -3.70 10.12 15.45
C PHE A 421 -2.56 10.39 14.46
N ILE A 422 -2.63 9.82 13.25
CA ILE A 422 -1.63 10.04 12.19
C ILE A 422 -1.49 11.54 11.92
N LYS A 423 -2.58 12.23 11.69
CA LYS A 423 -2.57 13.67 11.39
C LYS A 423 -2.10 14.56 12.54
N HIS A 424 -2.14 14.07 13.77
CA HIS A 424 -1.59 14.78 14.92
C HIS A 424 -0.05 14.68 14.96
N HIS A 425 0.50 13.49 14.72
CA HIS A 425 1.92 13.23 14.94
C HIS A 425 2.78 13.25 13.68
N TYR A 426 2.21 12.97 12.49
CA TYR A 426 2.96 12.72 11.26
C TYR A 426 2.51 13.62 10.11
N SER A 427 3.40 13.82 9.15
CA SER A 427 3.15 14.54 7.89
C SER A 427 3.46 13.70 6.66
N THR A 428 4.17 12.59 6.83
CA THR A 428 4.49 11.64 5.77
C THR A 428 4.05 10.24 6.15
N VAL A 429 3.75 9.41 5.14
CA VAL A 429 3.40 8.00 5.33
C VAL A 429 4.12 7.12 4.32
N THR A 430 4.36 5.87 4.71
CA THR A 430 4.83 4.79 3.84
C THR A 430 3.78 3.68 3.91
N PHE A 431 3.23 3.25 2.76
CA PHE A 431 2.35 2.09 2.74
C PHE A 431 3.19 0.83 2.93
N ALA A 432 2.92 0.11 4.02
CA ALA A 432 3.79 -0.98 4.49
C ALA A 432 3.79 -2.19 3.54
N ASP A 433 2.73 -2.36 2.76
CA ASP A 433 2.56 -3.54 1.90
C ASP A 433 2.00 -3.22 0.51
N GLU A 434 1.00 -2.38 0.39
CA GLU A 434 0.19 -2.23 -0.83
C GLU A 434 1.01 -1.76 -2.05
N LEU A 435 2.03 -0.90 -1.86
CA LEU A 435 2.83 -0.35 -2.96
C LEU A 435 4.09 -1.19 -3.30
N LYS A 436 4.08 -2.47 -2.97
CA LYS A 436 5.14 -3.42 -3.32
C LYS A 436 4.86 -4.15 -4.63
N PRO A 437 5.88 -4.70 -5.32
CA PRO A 437 5.72 -5.32 -6.64
C PRO A 437 4.67 -6.43 -6.69
N GLU A 438 4.49 -7.19 -5.60
CA GLU A 438 3.50 -8.26 -5.50
C GLU A 438 2.07 -7.76 -5.73
N ASN A 439 1.75 -6.57 -5.24
CA ASN A 439 0.43 -5.97 -5.37
C ASN A 439 0.31 -5.05 -6.61
N LEU A 440 1.44 -4.53 -7.08
CA LEU A 440 1.49 -3.62 -8.24
C LEU A 440 1.56 -4.33 -9.59
N LEU A 441 2.10 -5.56 -9.67
CA LEU A 441 2.18 -6.32 -10.91
C LEU A 441 0.88 -7.11 -11.14
N ASN A 442 0.26 -6.90 -12.30
CA ASN A 442 -0.96 -7.59 -12.70
C ASN A 442 -0.62 -8.77 -13.61
N GLU A 443 -0.66 -9.99 -13.06
CA GLU A 443 -0.28 -11.20 -13.78
C GLU A 443 -1.15 -11.48 -15.01
N GLU A 444 -2.47 -11.38 -14.86
CA GLU A 444 -3.42 -11.68 -15.92
C GLU A 444 -3.27 -10.71 -17.08
N ALA A 445 -3.25 -9.41 -16.79
CA ALA A 445 -3.06 -8.38 -17.81
C ALA A 445 -1.67 -8.46 -18.46
N THR A 446 -0.62 -8.82 -17.69
CA THR A 446 0.74 -9.02 -18.22
C THR A 446 0.80 -10.17 -19.21
N LYS A 447 0.17 -11.31 -18.90
CA LYS A 447 0.12 -12.46 -19.82
C LYS A 447 -0.69 -12.18 -21.08
N ALA A 448 -1.64 -11.26 -21.00
CA ALA A 448 -2.46 -10.83 -22.13
C ALA A 448 -1.86 -9.64 -22.92
N SER A 449 -0.75 -9.08 -22.46
CA SER A 449 -0.12 -7.91 -23.08
C SER A 449 0.42 -8.23 -24.48
N GLU A 450 0.08 -7.42 -25.46
CA GLU A 450 0.51 -7.61 -26.86
C GLU A 450 2.01 -7.33 -27.08
N ASP A 451 2.60 -6.46 -26.26
CA ASP A 451 4.02 -6.11 -26.32
C ASP A 451 4.89 -7.03 -25.45
N GLY A 452 4.28 -7.94 -24.71
CA GLY A 452 4.97 -8.86 -23.79
C GLY A 452 5.62 -8.17 -22.60
N MET A 453 5.24 -6.93 -22.26
CA MET A 453 5.76 -6.19 -21.11
C MET A 453 4.83 -6.29 -19.89
N PRO A 454 5.37 -6.10 -18.68
CA PRO A 454 4.55 -6.07 -17.47
C PRO A 454 3.48 -5.00 -17.51
N VAL A 455 2.32 -5.32 -16.96
CA VAL A 455 1.20 -4.39 -16.75
C VAL A 455 1.03 -4.17 -15.26
N ILE A 456 0.81 -2.91 -14.85
CA ILE A 456 0.63 -2.56 -13.43
C ILE A 456 -0.84 -2.51 -13.03
N ASN A 457 -1.09 -2.76 -11.74
CA ASN A 457 -2.38 -2.58 -11.10
C ASN A 457 -2.53 -1.14 -10.61
N THR A 458 -3.20 -0.30 -11.39
CA THR A 458 -3.37 1.12 -11.07
C THR A 458 -4.35 1.38 -9.93
N ASP A 459 -5.31 0.48 -9.67
CA ASP A 459 -6.32 0.65 -8.62
C ASP A 459 -5.68 0.68 -7.23
N VAL A 460 -4.61 -0.10 -7.03
CA VAL A 460 -3.83 -0.10 -5.79
C VAL A 460 -3.14 1.26 -5.58
N ILE A 461 -2.53 1.80 -6.64
CA ILE A 461 -1.90 3.13 -6.59
C ILE A 461 -2.95 4.20 -6.31
N ASP A 462 -4.09 4.15 -7.00
CA ASP A 462 -5.21 5.08 -6.82
C ASP A 462 -5.75 5.03 -5.39
N LYS A 463 -5.95 3.83 -4.83
CA LYS A 463 -6.41 3.66 -3.45
C LYS A 463 -5.45 4.33 -2.46
N CYS A 464 -4.17 4.04 -2.55
CA CYS A 464 -3.17 4.55 -1.61
C CYS A 464 -2.94 6.06 -1.76
N LEU A 465 -2.68 6.53 -2.98
CA LEU A 465 -2.31 7.92 -3.21
C LEU A 465 -3.49 8.88 -3.09
N SER A 466 -4.73 8.45 -3.42
CA SER A 466 -5.92 9.27 -3.18
C SER A 466 -6.19 9.47 -1.69
N LEU A 467 -6.04 8.42 -0.86
CA LEU A 467 -6.19 8.51 0.58
C LEU A 467 -5.14 9.44 1.20
N ALA A 468 -3.89 9.35 0.77
CA ALA A 468 -2.85 10.27 1.22
C ALA A 468 -3.12 11.72 0.79
N GLN A 469 -3.47 11.94 -0.49
CA GLN A 469 -3.77 13.26 -1.03
C GLN A 469 -5.00 13.92 -0.36
N GLU A 470 -6.05 13.16 -0.10
CA GLU A 470 -7.26 13.66 0.58
C GLU A 470 -6.98 14.10 2.02
N ASN A 471 -5.94 13.57 2.62
CA ASN A 471 -5.57 13.80 4.00
C ASN A 471 -4.38 14.74 4.19
N ASP A 472 -3.89 15.37 3.11
CA ASP A 472 -2.74 16.28 3.13
C ASP A 472 -1.46 15.58 3.67
N LEU A 473 -1.26 14.29 3.34
CA LEU A 473 -0.08 13.47 3.69
C LEU A 473 0.80 13.27 2.45
N SER A 474 2.12 13.36 2.61
CA SER A 474 3.08 13.01 1.56
C SER A 474 3.51 11.55 1.69
N VAL A 475 3.79 10.91 0.57
CA VAL A 475 4.06 9.47 0.50
C VAL A 475 5.53 9.19 0.18
N ARG A 476 6.18 8.33 0.96
CA ARG A 476 7.34 7.57 0.54
C ARG A 476 6.84 6.31 -0.15
N PHE A 477 7.11 6.19 -1.45
CA PHE A 477 6.67 5.05 -2.25
C PHE A 477 7.63 3.87 -2.06
N HIS A 478 7.18 2.86 -1.37
CA HIS A 478 7.97 1.70 -1.00
C HIS A 478 7.33 0.43 -1.56
N THR A 479 7.94 -0.28 -2.48
CA THR A 479 9.21 -0.13 -3.17
C THR A 479 9.09 -0.63 -4.61
N LEU A 480 9.95 -0.18 -5.54
CA LEU A 480 9.81 -0.57 -6.94
C LEU A 480 10.52 -1.90 -7.26
N VAL A 481 11.78 -2.07 -6.86
CA VAL A 481 12.58 -3.26 -7.17
C VAL A 481 13.06 -3.91 -5.88
N TRP A 482 12.57 -5.10 -5.59
CA TRP A 482 12.90 -5.86 -4.38
C TRP A 482 12.91 -7.36 -4.63
N TYR A 483 13.86 -8.09 -4.05
CA TYR A 483 13.98 -9.56 -4.18
C TYR A 483 12.88 -10.33 -3.44
N SER A 484 12.31 -9.73 -2.39
CA SER A 484 11.15 -10.22 -1.65
C SER A 484 9.89 -9.55 -2.20
N GLN A 485 8.73 -10.11 -1.94
CA GLN A 485 7.43 -9.60 -2.40
C GLN A 485 7.41 -9.10 -3.87
N THR A 486 8.21 -9.78 -4.73
CA THR A 486 8.11 -9.72 -6.19
C THR A 486 7.73 -11.12 -6.65
N PRO A 487 6.64 -11.29 -7.40
CA PRO A 487 6.14 -12.61 -7.76
C PRO A 487 7.09 -13.35 -8.68
N ASP A 488 7.24 -14.66 -8.45
CA ASP A 488 8.18 -15.50 -9.19
C ASP A 488 7.94 -15.54 -10.71
N TRP A 489 6.66 -15.45 -11.12
CA TRP A 489 6.28 -15.41 -12.53
C TRP A 489 6.91 -14.25 -13.30
N TYR A 490 7.14 -13.10 -12.64
CA TYR A 490 7.75 -11.91 -13.24
C TYR A 490 9.15 -12.15 -13.81
N PHE A 491 9.89 -13.14 -13.26
CA PHE A 491 11.25 -13.50 -13.68
C PHE A 491 11.29 -14.61 -14.74
N CYS A 492 10.14 -15.20 -15.08
CA CYS A 492 10.08 -16.41 -15.90
C CYS A 492 9.72 -16.10 -17.36
N LYS A 493 10.18 -16.93 -18.28
CA LYS A 493 9.75 -16.93 -19.67
C LYS A 493 8.23 -17.16 -19.72
N ASN A 494 7.55 -16.43 -20.62
CA ASN A 494 6.08 -16.48 -20.76
C ASN A 494 5.32 -16.23 -19.42
N TYR A 495 5.95 -15.57 -18.45
CA TYR A 495 5.38 -15.24 -17.15
C TYR A 495 4.79 -16.45 -16.39
N THR A 496 5.40 -17.62 -16.55
CA THR A 496 4.96 -18.87 -15.91
C THR A 496 6.15 -19.63 -15.38
N PRO A 497 6.28 -19.85 -14.05
CA PRO A 497 7.40 -20.59 -13.48
C PRO A 497 7.39 -22.06 -13.88
N GLU A 498 8.56 -22.58 -14.29
CA GLU A 498 8.82 -24.00 -14.47
C GLU A 498 9.86 -24.44 -13.45
N TYR A 499 9.59 -25.55 -12.74
CA TYR A 499 10.44 -26.04 -11.66
C TYR A 499 11.15 -27.33 -12.05
N ASP A 500 12.30 -27.60 -11.45
CA ASP A 500 13.14 -28.78 -11.71
C ASP A 500 12.58 -30.12 -11.17
N GLY A 501 11.38 -30.08 -10.56
CA GLY A 501 10.72 -31.26 -9.97
C GLY A 501 11.15 -31.58 -8.54
N THR A 502 12.09 -30.85 -7.94
CA THR A 502 12.54 -31.07 -6.55
C THR A 502 11.76 -30.20 -5.54
N GLY A 503 10.87 -29.33 -6.02
CA GLY A 503 10.01 -28.45 -5.23
C GLY A 503 9.70 -27.13 -5.93
N THR A 504 8.95 -26.26 -5.27
CA THR A 504 8.51 -24.97 -5.81
C THR A 504 9.33 -23.77 -5.27
N ALA A 505 10.51 -24.03 -4.68
CA ALA A 505 11.37 -22.93 -4.21
C ALA A 505 11.96 -22.13 -5.38
N LYS A 506 12.18 -20.83 -5.19
CA LYS A 506 12.77 -19.91 -6.20
C LYS A 506 14.01 -20.48 -6.89
N LYS A 507 14.92 -21.10 -6.13
CA LYS A 507 16.16 -21.73 -6.64
C LYS A 507 15.92 -22.89 -7.62
N ASN A 508 14.72 -23.44 -7.67
CA ASN A 508 14.37 -24.60 -8.50
C ASN A 508 13.70 -24.17 -9.83
N ILE A 509 13.57 -22.88 -10.08
CA ILE A 509 13.02 -22.35 -11.34
C ILE A 509 14.05 -22.52 -12.44
N THR A 510 13.65 -23.14 -13.55
CA THR A 510 14.52 -23.52 -14.66
C THR A 510 14.41 -22.62 -15.89
N ASN A 511 13.36 -21.83 -15.98
CA ASN A 511 13.02 -21.04 -17.17
C ASN A 511 13.11 -19.53 -16.94
N LEU A 512 14.08 -19.07 -16.16
CA LEU A 512 14.34 -17.64 -15.98
C LEU A 512 14.63 -16.95 -17.32
N VAL A 513 14.24 -15.69 -17.42
CA VAL A 513 14.63 -14.86 -18.56
C VAL A 513 16.11 -14.46 -18.51
N ASP A 514 16.65 -14.01 -19.64
CA ASP A 514 17.99 -13.45 -19.70
C ASP A 514 18.04 -12.01 -19.13
N LYS A 515 19.25 -11.49 -18.96
CA LYS A 515 19.50 -10.15 -18.41
C LYS A 515 18.84 -9.05 -19.21
N GLU A 516 18.88 -9.12 -20.53
CA GLU A 516 18.31 -8.09 -21.43
C GLU A 516 16.79 -8.04 -21.30
N THR A 517 16.13 -9.18 -21.34
CA THR A 517 14.68 -9.28 -21.10
C THR A 517 14.31 -8.78 -19.70
N MET A 518 15.11 -9.11 -18.68
CA MET A 518 14.81 -8.65 -17.32
C MET A 518 14.96 -7.13 -17.18
N LEU A 519 15.97 -6.54 -17.79
CA LEU A 519 16.15 -5.08 -17.82
C LEU A 519 15.00 -4.37 -18.52
N ALA A 520 14.53 -4.90 -19.67
CA ALA A 520 13.37 -4.35 -20.37
C ALA A 520 12.09 -4.41 -19.52
N ARG A 521 11.89 -5.49 -18.76
CA ARG A 521 10.77 -5.63 -17.81
C ARG A 521 10.86 -4.61 -16.66
N ILE A 522 12.04 -4.43 -16.08
CA ILE A 522 12.28 -3.44 -15.03
C ILE A 522 12.02 -2.04 -15.57
N GLU A 523 12.53 -1.72 -16.76
CA GLU A 523 12.31 -0.41 -17.40
C GLU A 523 10.82 -0.11 -17.55
N SER A 524 10.10 -1.02 -18.19
CA SER A 524 8.66 -0.88 -18.41
C SER A 524 7.90 -0.70 -17.11
N TYR A 525 8.15 -1.56 -16.11
CA TYR A 525 7.47 -1.52 -14.82
C TYR A 525 7.75 -0.21 -14.04
N VAL A 526 9.02 0.14 -13.86
CA VAL A 526 9.43 1.34 -13.11
C VAL A 526 8.88 2.61 -13.75
N LYS A 527 8.98 2.71 -15.09
CA LYS A 527 8.45 3.87 -15.82
C LYS A 527 6.93 3.96 -15.76
N GLN A 528 6.21 2.85 -15.85
CA GLN A 528 4.74 2.84 -15.70
C GLN A 528 4.33 3.35 -14.31
N VAL A 529 4.92 2.81 -13.23
CA VAL A 529 4.55 3.18 -11.85
C VAL A 529 4.80 4.66 -11.59
N ILE A 530 6.01 5.16 -11.86
CA ILE A 530 6.36 6.57 -11.61
C ILE A 530 5.52 7.50 -12.48
N THR A 531 5.40 7.21 -13.78
CA THR A 531 4.60 8.04 -14.69
C THR A 531 3.14 8.08 -14.27
N TYR A 532 2.57 6.95 -13.87
CA TYR A 532 1.17 6.90 -13.42
C TYR A 532 0.97 7.71 -12.13
N ALA A 533 1.81 7.47 -11.12
CA ALA A 533 1.72 8.15 -9.84
C ALA A 533 1.86 9.68 -9.99
N GLU A 534 2.88 10.14 -10.68
CA GLU A 534 3.13 11.59 -10.84
C GLU A 534 2.12 12.28 -11.77
N THR A 535 1.56 11.56 -12.75
CA THR A 535 0.53 12.12 -13.64
C THR A 535 -0.80 12.31 -12.91
N ASN A 536 -1.20 11.33 -12.09
CA ASN A 536 -2.51 11.34 -11.46
C ASN A 536 -2.49 11.98 -10.06
N TYR A 537 -1.36 11.92 -9.36
CA TYR A 537 -1.15 12.41 -7.98
C TYR A 537 0.10 13.29 -7.87
N PRO A 538 0.25 14.35 -8.70
CA PRO A 538 1.47 15.14 -8.75
C PRO A 538 1.80 15.75 -7.38
N GLY A 539 3.05 15.50 -6.90
CA GLY A 539 3.57 16.02 -5.64
C GLY A 539 3.03 15.34 -4.38
N VAL A 540 2.31 14.23 -4.50
CA VAL A 540 1.93 13.38 -3.36
C VAL A 540 3.11 12.52 -2.93
N VAL A 541 3.82 11.93 -3.90
CA VAL A 541 5.03 11.16 -3.63
C VAL A 541 6.20 12.12 -3.52
N TYR A 542 6.90 12.09 -2.36
CA TYR A 542 8.10 12.91 -2.14
C TYR A 542 9.41 12.13 -2.30
N ALA A 543 9.34 10.79 -2.22
CA ALA A 543 10.47 9.90 -2.38
C ALA A 543 10.03 8.51 -2.88
N TYR A 544 10.85 7.88 -3.72
CA TYR A 544 10.71 6.50 -4.15
C TYR A 544 11.87 5.66 -3.62
N ASP A 545 11.56 4.51 -3.01
CA ASP A 545 12.53 3.43 -2.82
C ASP A 545 12.64 2.68 -4.13
N VAL A 546 13.59 3.10 -4.97
CA VAL A 546 13.77 2.53 -6.31
C VAL A 546 14.25 1.10 -6.22
N VAL A 547 15.21 0.84 -5.34
CA VAL A 547 15.77 -0.50 -5.11
C VAL A 547 15.86 -0.76 -3.61
N ASN A 548 15.47 -1.96 -3.18
CA ASN A 548 15.42 -2.36 -1.79
C ASN A 548 16.26 -3.62 -1.52
N GLU A 549 17.11 -3.59 -0.48
CA GLU A 549 17.77 -4.73 0.17
C GLU A 549 18.58 -5.66 -0.76
N VAL A 550 19.45 -5.13 -1.60
CA VAL A 550 20.23 -5.96 -2.53
C VAL A 550 21.45 -6.61 -1.89
N ILE A 551 21.87 -6.15 -0.72
CA ILE A 551 23.06 -6.67 -0.03
C ILE A 551 22.71 -7.92 0.78
N ASP A 552 23.50 -8.99 0.61
CA ASP A 552 23.42 -10.15 1.47
C ASP A 552 23.99 -9.83 2.85
N SER A 553 23.22 -10.08 3.89
CA SER A 553 23.60 -9.77 5.28
C SER A 553 24.83 -10.52 5.77
N ASN A 554 25.15 -11.68 5.18
CA ASN A 554 26.25 -12.53 5.60
C ASN A 554 27.55 -12.28 4.85
N GLY A 555 27.49 -11.76 3.61
CA GLY A 555 28.63 -11.73 2.70
C GLY A 555 29.14 -10.34 2.31
N CYS A 556 28.49 -9.26 2.67
CA CYS A 556 28.79 -7.90 2.17
C CYS A 556 28.87 -7.84 0.64
N LYS A 557 28.05 -8.62 -0.04
CA LYS A 557 27.96 -8.76 -1.49
C LYS A 557 26.51 -8.70 -1.92
N LEU A 558 26.28 -8.66 -3.22
CA LEU A 558 24.93 -8.79 -3.78
C LEU A 558 24.34 -10.16 -3.43
N ARG A 559 23.02 -10.19 -3.27
CA ARG A 559 22.26 -11.44 -3.09
C ARG A 559 22.43 -12.35 -4.29
N THR A 560 22.56 -13.65 -4.04
CA THR A 560 22.73 -14.69 -5.07
C THR A 560 21.43 -15.46 -5.30
N VAL A 561 21.44 -16.42 -6.21
CA VAL A 561 20.32 -17.34 -6.51
C VAL A 561 19.72 -18.02 -5.27
N SER A 562 20.47 -18.15 -4.20
CA SER A 562 19.97 -18.75 -2.95
C SER A 562 18.90 -17.91 -2.27
N SER A 563 18.87 -16.60 -2.52
CA SER A 563 17.98 -15.66 -1.85
C SER A 563 17.27 -14.68 -2.79
N SER A 564 17.68 -14.56 -4.07
CA SER A 564 17.15 -13.55 -4.99
C SER A 564 17.11 -14.07 -6.42
N LEU A 565 15.98 -13.92 -7.12
CA LEU A 565 15.88 -14.19 -8.56
C LEU A 565 16.62 -13.16 -9.41
N TYR A 566 16.75 -11.91 -8.95
CA TYR A 566 17.70 -10.98 -9.56
C TYR A 566 19.13 -11.51 -9.48
N GLY A 567 19.56 -12.03 -8.32
CA GLY A 567 20.87 -12.67 -8.17
C GLY A 567 21.07 -13.98 -8.93
N ALA A 568 19.97 -14.60 -9.40
CA ALA A 568 20.04 -15.75 -10.31
C ALA A 568 20.26 -15.31 -11.75
N ILE A 569 19.73 -14.15 -12.17
CA ILE A 569 19.85 -13.60 -13.52
C ILE A 569 21.14 -12.77 -13.66
N PHE A 570 21.43 -11.92 -12.68
CA PHE A 570 22.61 -11.04 -12.62
C PHE A 570 23.67 -11.68 -11.72
N THR A 571 24.40 -12.63 -12.26
CA THR A 571 25.45 -13.40 -11.55
C THR A 571 26.76 -12.62 -11.44
N ASP A 572 27.72 -13.16 -10.68
CA ASP A 572 29.09 -12.67 -10.63
C ASP A 572 29.26 -11.22 -10.12
N ASP A 573 28.45 -10.85 -9.11
CA ASP A 573 28.48 -9.52 -8.48
C ASP A 573 28.03 -8.39 -9.44
N ASP A 574 27.24 -8.74 -10.47
CA ASP A 574 26.73 -7.82 -11.49
C ASP A 574 25.63 -6.90 -10.92
N ASN A 575 25.94 -5.61 -10.76
CA ASN A 575 25.02 -4.60 -10.25
C ASN A 575 24.21 -3.88 -11.35
N THR A 576 24.22 -4.37 -12.59
CA THR A 576 23.60 -3.69 -13.74
C THR A 576 22.12 -3.39 -13.50
N TYR A 577 21.37 -4.35 -12.93
CA TYR A 577 19.93 -4.13 -12.67
C TYR A 577 19.68 -3.01 -11.67
N ILE A 578 20.60 -2.80 -10.69
CA ILE A 578 20.51 -1.73 -9.70
C ILE A 578 20.72 -0.38 -10.39
N THR A 579 21.84 -0.25 -11.11
CA THR A 579 22.21 0.98 -11.82
C THR A 579 21.14 1.39 -12.82
N LYS A 580 20.64 0.40 -13.60
CA LYS A 580 19.58 0.62 -14.59
C LYS A 580 18.22 0.96 -13.96
N SER A 581 17.86 0.37 -12.84
CA SER A 581 16.61 0.74 -12.14
C SER A 581 16.61 2.23 -11.74
N PHE A 582 17.73 2.73 -11.25
CA PHE A 582 17.86 4.17 -10.93
C PHE A 582 17.87 5.05 -12.16
N GLU A 583 18.49 4.61 -13.27
CA GLU A 583 18.45 5.32 -14.55
C GLU A 583 17.00 5.45 -15.05
N TYR A 584 16.25 4.35 -15.12
CA TYR A 584 14.85 4.33 -15.56
C TYR A 584 13.93 5.15 -14.65
N ALA A 585 14.16 5.10 -13.34
CA ALA A 585 13.42 5.91 -12.38
C ALA A 585 13.70 7.41 -12.58
N ARG A 586 14.96 7.79 -12.78
CA ARG A 586 15.36 9.19 -13.00
C ARG A 586 14.81 9.73 -14.33
N GLU A 587 14.76 8.92 -15.36
CA GLU A 587 14.15 9.28 -16.64
C GLU A 587 12.64 9.53 -16.49
N ALA A 588 11.94 8.63 -15.80
CA ALA A 588 10.50 8.77 -15.56
C ALA A 588 10.17 9.98 -14.69
N GLU A 589 10.94 10.21 -13.62
CA GLU A 589 10.80 11.38 -12.72
C GLU A 589 10.95 12.69 -13.52
N LYS A 590 12.01 12.79 -14.34
CA LYS A 590 12.24 13.97 -15.21
C LYS A 590 11.14 14.15 -16.25
N ALA A 591 10.71 13.07 -16.89
CA ALA A 591 9.65 13.11 -17.90
C ALA A 591 8.30 13.55 -17.30
N ALA A 592 8.03 13.17 -16.07
CA ALA A 592 6.84 13.59 -15.33
C ALA A 592 6.97 15.00 -14.72
N ASN A 593 8.15 15.63 -14.81
CA ASN A 593 8.48 16.89 -14.13
C ASN A 593 8.18 16.79 -12.61
N SER A 594 8.56 15.67 -12.01
CA SER A 594 8.44 15.43 -10.58
C SER A 594 9.62 16.06 -9.82
N SER A 595 9.45 16.22 -8.53
CA SER A 595 10.51 16.61 -7.58
C SER A 595 10.78 15.51 -6.55
N ALA A 596 10.20 14.33 -6.74
CA ALA A 596 10.38 13.19 -5.87
C ALA A 596 11.83 12.70 -5.92
N LYS A 597 12.38 12.37 -4.76
CA LYS A 597 13.75 11.90 -4.65
C LYS A 597 13.84 10.39 -4.79
N LEU A 598 14.97 9.92 -5.31
CA LEU A 598 15.21 8.50 -5.59
C LEU A 598 16.18 7.91 -4.57
N PHE A 599 15.73 6.90 -3.82
CA PHE A 599 16.45 6.30 -2.71
C PHE A 599 16.74 4.81 -2.96
N TYR A 600 17.86 4.38 -2.43
CA TYR A 600 18.10 2.98 -2.07
C TYR A 600 17.72 2.77 -0.62
N ASN A 601 17.05 1.67 -0.26
CA ASN A 601 16.60 1.38 1.10
C ASN A 601 17.12 0.02 1.58
N ASP A 602 17.69 -0.06 2.80
CA ASP A 602 18.25 -1.30 3.32
C ASP A 602 18.39 -1.29 4.85
N PHE A 603 18.32 -2.49 5.46
CA PHE A 603 18.56 -2.71 6.88
C PHE A 603 20.05 -2.86 7.23
N VAL A 604 20.89 -3.22 6.28
CA VAL A 604 22.31 -3.51 6.50
C VAL A 604 23.15 -2.29 6.87
N GLY A 605 22.61 -1.10 6.69
CA GLY A 605 23.30 0.16 7.02
C GLY A 605 23.72 0.31 8.49
N LEU A 606 23.14 -0.48 9.40
CA LEU A 606 23.45 -0.46 10.83
C LEU A 606 24.20 -1.70 11.33
N ALA A 607 24.32 -2.76 10.51
CA ALA A 607 24.76 -4.05 10.99
C ALA A 607 26.29 -4.16 11.11
N SER A 608 27.03 -3.70 10.12
CA SER A 608 28.50 -3.75 10.17
C SER A 608 29.17 -2.74 9.24
N PRO A 609 30.42 -2.34 9.54
CA PRO A 609 31.20 -1.49 8.65
C PRO A 609 31.44 -2.09 7.25
N GLY A 610 31.47 -3.41 7.11
CA GLY A 610 31.60 -4.10 5.82
C GLY A 610 30.38 -3.90 4.94
N GLN A 611 29.20 -4.08 5.51
CA GLN A 611 27.92 -3.91 4.81
C GLN A 611 27.69 -2.45 4.40
N MET A 612 27.97 -1.50 5.29
CA MET A 612 27.91 -0.06 4.96
C MET A 612 28.76 0.28 3.72
N LYS A 613 29.98 -0.25 3.65
CA LYS A 613 30.89 -0.07 2.50
C LYS A 613 30.37 -0.79 1.24
N ALA A 614 29.74 -1.94 1.39
CA ALA A 614 29.15 -2.66 0.27
C ALA A 614 27.99 -1.86 -0.36
N VAL A 615 27.12 -1.25 0.43
CA VAL A 615 26.07 -0.34 -0.05
C VAL A 615 26.69 0.76 -0.94
N VAL A 616 27.68 1.49 -0.42
CA VAL A 616 28.35 2.56 -1.18
C VAL A 616 29.00 2.02 -2.46
N LYS A 617 29.65 0.85 -2.39
CA LYS A 617 30.31 0.22 -3.56
C LYS A 617 29.32 -0.06 -4.70
N TYR A 618 28.21 -0.73 -4.40
CA TYR A 618 27.27 -1.17 -5.44
C TYR A 618 26.36 -0.06 -5.99
N LEU A 619 26.31 1.08 -5.32
CA LEU A 619 25.55 2.23 -5.75
C LEU A 619 26.43 3.31 -6.42
N ALA A 620 27.74 3.10 -6.50
CA ALA A 620 28.68 4.12 -6.99
C ALA A 620 28.31 4.58 -8.41
N ASP A 621 28.06 3.66 -9.34
CA ASP A 621 27.73 3.98 -10.73
C ASP A 621 26.45 4.82 -10.85
N ALA A 622 25.39 4.46 -10.08
CA ALA A 622 24.16 5.23 -10.05
C ALA A 622 24.35 6.62 -9.43
N LYS A 623 25.25 6.73 -8.42
CA LYS A 623 25.59 7.99 -7.77
C LYS A 623 26.39 8.89 -8.70
N ASP A 624 27.40 8.36 -9.37
CA ASP A 624 28.26 9.11 -10.30
C ASP A 624 27.46 9.61 -11.52
N ALA A 625 26.47 8.82 -11.96
CA ALA A 625 25.52 9.23 -12.99
C ALA A 625 24.47 10.26 -12.53
N GLY A 626 24.39 10.57 -11.23
CA GLY A 626 23.40 11.51 -10.67
C GLY A 626 21.98 10.96 -10.64
N ASN A 627 21.81 9.64 -10.68
CA ASN A 627 20.50 8.97 -10.75
C ASN A 627 19.93 8.61 -9.38
N ILE A 628 20.73 8.67 -8.31
CA ILE A 628 20.31 8.42 -6.93
C ILE A 628 20.54 9.65 -6.06
N ASP A 629 19.57 10.01 -5.22
CA ASP A 629 19.64 11.15 -4.32
C ASP A 629 20.10 10.75 -2.92
N GLY A 630 19.63 9.60 -2.40
CA GLY A 630 19.87 9.27 -1.01
C GLY A 630 19.77 7.79 -0.66
N LEU A 631 19.98 7.54 0.63
CA LEU A 631 19.93 6.22 1.25
C LEU A 631 18.88 6.19 2.35
N GLY A 632 17.99 5.21 2.31
CA GLY A 632 17.10 4.84 3.39
C GLY A 632 17.78 3.84 4.32
N MET A 633 17.83 4.19 5.60
CA MET A 633 18.26 3.29 6.67
C MET A 633 17.01 2.77 7.37
N GLN A 634 16.68 1.48 7.21
CA GLN A 634 15.48 0.89 7.81
C GLN A 634 15.49 1.02 9.34
N ALA A 635 16.64 0.81 9.97
CA ALA A 635 16.85 1.00 11.40
C ALA A 635 15.99 0.08 12.30
N HIS A 636 15.65 -1.12 11.84
CA HIS A 636 15.01 -2.15 12.66
C HIS A 636 15.90 -2.57 13.82
N GLN A 637 15.36 -2.55 15.03
CA GLN A 637 16.07 -2.90 16.25
C GLN A 637 15.39 -4.09 16.94
N THR A 638 16.01 -5.25 16.87
CA THR A 638 15.48 -6.50 17.48
C THR A 638 15.67 -6.58 19.00
N ASN A 639 16.28 -5.56 19.62
CA ASN A 639 16.42 -5.45 21.05
C ASN A 639 16.52 -3.97 21.48
N LEU A 640 16.21 -3.70 22.74
CA LEU A 640 16.27 -2.36 23.35
C LEU A 640 17.69 -1.84 23.60
N GLY A 641 18.70 -2.69 23.35
CA GLY A 641 20.10 -2.30 23.44
C GLY A 641 20.54 -1.56 22.19
N VAL A 642 20.24 -0.29 22.06
CA VAL A 642 21.06 0.61 21.25
C VAL A 642 22.44 0.64 21.94
N THR A 643 23.16 -0.48 21.82
CA THR A 643 24.37 -0.72 22.59
C THR A 643 25.47 0.24 22.19
N ASP A 644 25.58 0.57 20.90
CA ASP A 644 26.60 1.50 20.43
C ASP A 644 26.02 2.43 19.35
N GLY A 645 25.80 3.66 19.70
CA GLY A 645 25.56 4.68 18.69
C GLY A 645 26.69 4.82 17.65
N ASP A 646 27.77 4.07 17.79
CA ASP A 646 28.92 4.16 16.93
C ASP A 646 28.65 3.58 15.52
N ASN A 647 27.94 2.47 15.39
CA ASN A 647 27.56 1.96 14.06
C ASN A 647 26.61 2.92 13.34
N ILE A 648 25.61 3.45 14.03
CA ILE A 648 24.69 4.46 13.47
C ILE A 648 25.47 5.71 13.06
N LYS A 649 26.34 6.22 13.94
CA LYS A 649 27.16 7.39 13.67
C LYS A 649 28.11 7.16 12.50
N ASN A 650 28.72 5.99 12.40
CA ASN A 650 29.64 5.63 11.33
C ASN A 650 28.91 5.46 9.98
N ALA A 651 27.73 4.85 9.98
CA ALA A 651 26.90 4.75 8.78
C ALA A 651 26.49 6.12 8.26
N LEU A 652 25.91 6.97 9.13
CA LEU A 652 25.53 8.34 8.78
C LEU A 652 26.71 9.15 8.24
N LYS A 653 27.88 9.04 8.88
CA LYS A 653 29.10 9.70 8.43
C LYS A 653 29.55 9.20 7.06
N LEU A 654 29.59 7.89 6.86
CA LEU A 654 30.02 7.27 5.60
C LEU A 654 29.11 7.71 4.43
N PHE A 655 27.80 7.66 4.62
CA PHE A 655 26.84 8.00 3.59
C PHE A 655 26.91 9.48 3.24
N GLN A 656 26.99 10.35 4.23
CA GLN A 656 27.20 11.78 4.00
C GLN A 656 28.52 12.09 3.28
N GLN A 657 29.62 11.42 3.63
CA GLN A 657 30.92 11.60 2.95
C GLN A 657 30.90 11.19 1.48
N ASN A 658 29.98 10.31 1.08
CA ASN A 658 29.72 9.91 -0.30
C ASN A 658 28.58 10.73 -0.95
N GLY A 659 28.15 11.81 -0.32
CA GLY A 659 27.19 12.76 -0.90
C GLY A 659 25.75 12.27 -0.95
N TYR A 660 25.36 11.30 -0.12
CA TYR A 660 23.98 10.85 -0.01
C TYR A 660 23.21 11.65 1.02
N GLU A 661 21.97 11.99 0.68
CA GLU A 661 20.96 12.33 1.66
C GLU A 661 20.54 11.06 2.41
N VAL A 662 20.21 11.17 3.70
CA VAL A 662 19.82 10.01 4.50
C VAL A 662 18.40 10.19 5.03
N GLN A 663 17.60 9.12 4.96
CA GLN A 663 16.34 9.02 5.68
C GLN A 663 16.34 7.79 6.59
N ILE A 664 15.77 7.92 7.78
CA ILE A 664 15.46 6.78 8.64
C ILE A 664 14.07 6.32 8.25
N THR A 665 13.96 5.12 7.69
CA THR A 665 12.78 4.74 6.91
C THR A 665 11.83 3.79 7.62
N GLU A 666 12.33 3.02 8.59
CA GLU A 666 11.58 1.91 9.17
C GLU A 666 11.93 1.71 10.66
N LEU A 667 12.03 2.82 11.40
CA LEU A 667 12.46 2.79 12.80
C LEU A 667 11.45 2.04 13.67
N ASP A 668 11.88 0.94 14.23
CA ASP A 668 11.17 0.19 15.26
C ASP A 668 12.12 -0.42 16.28
N PHE A 669 11.55 -0.75 17.47
CA PHE A 669 12.24 -1.45 18.54
C PHE A 669 11.36 -2.58 19.05
N ALA A 670 11.89 -3.79 19.15
CA ALA A 670 11.21 -4.92 19.74
C ALA A 670 11.29 -4.88 21.28
N SER A 671 10.14 -4.98 21.96
CA SER A 671 10.04 -5.17 23.39
C SER A 671 9.02 -6.26 23.69
N LYS A 672 9.31 -7.14 24.65
CA LYS A 672 8.35 -8.13 25.18
C LYS A 672 7.70 -7.68 26.50
N ASP A 673 8.17 -6.58 27.05
CA ASP A 673 7.67 -6.06 28.32
C ASP A 673 6.75 -4.87 28.03
N ASN A 674 5.45 -5.11 28.13
CA ASN A 674 4.40 -4.11 28.00
C ASN A 674 3.98 -3.48 29.34
N SER A 675 4.73 -3.74 30.41
CA SER A 675 4.55 -3.05 31.67
C SER A 675 4.95 -1.56 31.55
N GLU A 676 4.51 -0.73 32.50
CA GLU A 676 4.91 0.68 32.57
C GLU A 676 6.45 0.84 32.55
N ALA A 677 7.17 0.01 33.28
CA ALA A 677 8.64 0.01 33.31
C ALA A 677 9.25 -0.45 31.98
N GLY A 678 8.62 -1.44 31.30
CA GLY A 678 8.99 -1.87 29.96
C GLY A 678 8.82 -0.75 28.94
N ASN A 679 7.73 -0.02 29.03
CA ASN A 679 7.41 1.12 28.16
C ASN A 679 8.37 2.30 28.41
N GLU A 680 8.75 2.59 29.64
CA GLU A 680 9.80 3.59 29.93
C GLU A 680 11.15 3.19 29.31
N THR A 681 11.48 1.90 29.37
CA THR A 681 12.72 1.36 28.77
C THR A 681 12.70 1.50 27.25
N LEU A 682 11.57 1.17 26.61
CA LEU A 682 11.36 1.34 25.17
C LEU A 682 11.45 2.82 24.77
N ALA A 683 10.81 3.71 25.52
CA ALA A 683 10.90 5.16 25.31
C ALA A 683 12.34 5.68 25.39
N ALA A 684 13.13 5.17 26.36
CA ALA A 684 14.54 5.53 26.50
C ALA A 684 15.40 5.06 25.31
N ALA A 685 15.07 3.90 24.71
CA ALA A 685 15.74 3.40 23.51
C ALA A 685 15.49 4.32 22.30
N TYR A 686 14.22 4.67 22.03
CA TYR A 686 13.88 5.64 20.98
C TYR A 686 14.56 6.99 21.23
N GLN A 687 14.52 7.50 22.46
CA GLN A 687 15.19 8.78 22.79
C GLN A 687 16.69 8.73 22.53
N LYS A 688 17.36 7.62 22.86
CA LYS A 688 18.80 7.45 22.62
C LYS A 688 19.10 7.47 21.14
N PHE A 689 18.32 6.77 20.31
CA PHE A 689 18.45 6.74 18.88
C PHE A 689 18.27 8.14 18.26
N MET A 690 17.18 8.82 18.58
CA MET A 690 16.91 10.18 18.09
C MET A 690 17.99 11.18 18.50
N ASN A 691 18.54 11.08 19.72
CA ASN A 691 19.64 11.92 20.15
C ASN A 691 20.92 11.70 19.32
N ILE A 692 21.21 10.47 18.89
CA ILE A 692 22.36 10.18 18.04
C ILE A 692 22.19 10.88 16.68
N ILE A 693 21.00 10.80 16.08
CA ILE A 693 20.71 11.48 14.81
C ILE A 693 20.85 12.98 14.93
N LEU A 694 20.24 13.59 15.95
CA LEU A 694 20.32 15.03 16.17
C LEU A 694 21.75 15.50 16.41
N GLN A 695 22.55 14.75 17.19
CA GLN A 695 23.97 15.06 17.40
C GLN A 695 24.77 15.02 16.11
N ARG A 696 24.45 14.11 15.18
CA ARG A 696 25.11 14.04 13.88
C ARG A 696 24.67 15.18 12.94
N MET A 697 23.42 15.60 13.02
CA MET A 697 22.93 16.77 12.27
C MET A 697 23.53 18.08 12.80
N ASP A 698 23.80 18.17 14.10
CA ASP A 698 24.37 19.34 14.76
C ASP A 698 25.94 19.34 14.76
N ASP A 699 26.57 18.32 14.15
CA ASP A 699 28.04 18.26 14.05
C ASP A 699 28.56 19.38 13.14
N THR A 700 29.29 20.32 13.73
CA THR A 700 29.79 21.48 13.00
C THR A 700 30.91 21.17 12.00
N THR A 701 31.51 20.00 12.09
CA THR A 701 32.64 19.59 11.23
C THR A 701 32.18 18.73 10.03
N ALA A 702 31.14 17.95 10.21
CA ALA A 702 30.58 17.06 9.19
C ALA A 702 29.10 16.81 9.46
N PRO A 703 28.21 17.80 9.30
CA PRO A 703 26.78 17.64 9.54
C PRO A 703 26.20 16.65 8.56
N VAL A 704 25.34 15.75 9.05
CA VAL A 704 24.61 14.80 8.22
C VAL A 704 23.26 15.40 7.85
N ASN A 705 22.87 15.28 6.58
CA ASN A 705 21.53 15.65 6.15
C ASN A 705 20.58 14.46 6.35
N VAL A 706 19.85 14.44 7.49
CA VAL A 706 18.73 13.53 7.70
C VAL A 706 17.45 14.27 7.34
N SER A 707 16.76 13.82 6.31
CA SER A 707 15.63 14.55 5.73
C SER A 707 14.24 13.95 6.05
N ASN A 708 14.17 12.80 6.69
CA ASN A 708 12.92 12.22 7.21
C ASN A 708 13.22 11.15 8.27
N VAL A 709 12.32 10.96 9.23
CA VAL A 709 12.32 9.82 10.15
C VAL A 709 10.92 9.20 10.16
N THR A 710 10.83 7.93 9.77
CA THR A 710 9.59 7.15 9.69
C THR A 710 9.62 6.00 10.71
N PHE A 711 8.58 5.91 11.53
CA PHE A 711 8.32 4.74 12.38
C PHE A 711 7.68 3.64 11.55
N TRP A 712 8.17 2.37 11.69
CA TRP A 712 7.70 1.27 10.83
C TRP A 712 6.46 0.57 11.32
N ASN A 713 5.80 1.08 12.29
CA ASN A 713 4.48 0.58 12.70
C ASN A 713 3.68 1.71 13.30
N LEU A 714 2.38 1.59 13.20
CA LEU A 714 1.45 2.52 13.83
C LEU A 714 0.96 1.97 15.17
N THR A 715 0.73 0.65 15.21
CA THR A 715 0.24 -0.08 16.40
C THR A 715 0.93 -1.43 16.51
N ASP A 716 0.85 -2.03 17.70
CA ASP A 716 1.37 -3.39 17.94
C ASP A 716 0.63 -4.46 17.10
N LEU A 717 -0.58 -4.17 16.63
CA LEU A 717 -1.33 -5.06 15.75
C LEU A 717 -0.73 -5.16 14.35
N ASP A 718 -0.12 -4.07 13.88
CA ASP A 718 0.42 -3.95 12.53
C ASP A 718 1.91 -4.32 12.45
N THR A 719 2.55 -4.65 13.59
CA THR A 719 4.00 -4.86 13.62
C THR A 719 4.41 -6.21 13.00
N TRP A 720 5.37 -6.16 12.09
CA TRP A 720 6.01 -7.35 11.53
C TRP A 720 6.86 -8.12 12.55
N LEU A 721 7.22 -7.50 13.68
CA LEU A 721 8.03 -8.07 14.74
C LEU A 721 7.31 -9.23 15.46
N ASN A 722 5.99 -9.27 15.47
CA ASN A 722 5.18 -10.34 16.03
C ASN A 722 5.55 -11.74 15.49
N ARG A 723 6.03 -11.85 14.25
CA ARG A 723 6.46 -13.11 13.64
C ARG A 723 7.70 -13.75 14.28
N PHE A 724 8.49 -12.99 15.02
CA PHE A 724 9.70 -13.49 15.67
C PHE A 724 9.43 -14.12 17.03
N TYR A 725 8.21 -14.06 17.53
CA TYR A 725 7.84 -14.53 18.85
C TYR A 725 6.78 -15.62 18.72
N SER A 726 7.27 -16.87 18.52
CA SER A 726 6.43 -18.06 18.31
C SER A 726 5.71 -18.59 19.54
N ASP A 727 5.81 -17.92 20.68
CA ASP A 727 5.18 -18.33 21.96
C ASP A 727 3.73 -17.82 22.12
N GLY A 728 3.18 -17.17 21.08
CA GLY A 728 1.82 -16.63 21.12
C GLY A 728 1.69 -15.33 21.94
N SER A 729 2.79 -14.78 22.43
CA SER A 729 2.80 -13.43 23.01
C SER A 729 2.76 -12.41 21.87
N THR A 730 1.70 -11.63 21.80
CA THR A 730 1.68 -10.36 21.06
C THR A 730 2.45 -9.29 21.80
N TYR A 731 3.07 -8.40 21.10
CA TYR A 731 3.67 -7.19 21.67
C TYR A 731 2.62 -6.31 22.30
#